data_cfb005974a24fa5ed0412bd3e950c5ec
#
_entry.id   cfb005974a24fa5ed0412bd3e950c5ec
#
_cell.length_a   1.000
_cell.length_b   1.000
_cell.length_c   1.000
_cell.angle_alpha   90.00
_cell.angle_beta   90.00
_cell.angle_gamma   90.00
#
_symmetry.space_group_name_H-M   'P 1'
#
loop_
_entity.id
_entity.type
_entity.pdbx_description
1 polymer ?
#
loop_
_entity_poly.entity_id
_entity_poly.type
_entity_poly.pdbx_seq_one_letter_code
_entity_poly.pdbx_strand_id
1 'polypeptide(L)'
;MDQEQITGSLNPQQLAAVTAGDGPLLILAGAGSGKTRVVTSRIAWLIAEKQVKPWNICAITFTNKAAGEMRERVNRMVGFGAEAINVATFHSTCVRILRRFIDRIGYDNHFVIYDSDDSKSLLRDICRDQNVNTKVFRERMILSRISAAKDELIYPADYAAWAGNDQESATIAGVYAEYQRRLKNSNALDFDDLIGLTVRLFQADPEVLLYYQERFRYLLVDEYQDTNKAQFVFVSLIAQKYRNLCVVGDDDQSIYRFRGADIGNILNFEKIFNDAKVIRLEQNYRSTQTILDAANAVIANNQGRMRKTLWTQNGQGGKVTLKRFDTAQQEAYYIVDDIARLKRKGSFQYGQCAILYRTNAQSRALEEQLLMENVPYSIIGGVNFYARREIKDILAYLRTMANGTDDLSVRRIINTPKRGIGETTVLRVADYAASCGTSFMEAASHAAVVPGLGRSASKITEFVRLIEKLRSQSAGKNVADILKMVVKETGYVEELEAERTDEALDRIANIDELISKAAQFDQAAEKFGAVEGEDSVQSGAVEGEGSVQSGAVEGEGSVQSGAELHAGQVRTGLPALQDFLEQVALVADIDSLADDADRVVLMTLHAAKGLEFDNVYLAGMDDGLFPSYHSISSGEREDLEEERRLCYVGITRAKKRLTLTSAKSRMLRGQTEWYRVSRFIDEIPEELLDDNRNRQTAGGQNEIGGNDSHHMLSKAQAERKREHEEFRAKPFYMRGSSQHTGSSKGAGSFAGTGLRTAGASASGQGSVTFGKVDLSALKGSNLQKTADLDYQEGDRVRHIKFGEGTVRKIADGARDKEVTVEFDRFGVKKMLAGFAKLKKL
;
A
#
# COMPACT_ATOMS: atom_id res chain seq x y z
N MET A 1 -24.99 -29.06 18.12
CA MET A 1 -25.07 -28.38 16.79
C MET A 1 -25.55 -29.41 15.82
N ASP A 2 -26.67 -29.18 15.12
CA ASP A 2 -27.17 -30.15 14.16
C ASP A 2 -26.39 -30.08 12.85
N GLN A 3 -26.07 -31.23 12.27
CA GLN A 3 -25.36 -31.39 11.02
C GLN A 3 -25.97 -30.51 9.90
N GLU A 4 -27.28 -30.42 9.89
CA GLU A 4 -28.07 -29.65 8.94
C GLU A 4 -27.76 -28.13 9.01
N GLN A 5 -27.43 -27.59 10.19
CA GLN A 5 -27.04 -26.19 10.36
C GLN A 5 -25.64 -25.88 9.76
N ILE A 6 -24.73 -26.86 9.74
CA ILE A 6 -23.39 -26.70 9.18
C ILE A 6 -23.39 -26.90 7.66
N THR A 7 -24.18 -27.88 7.18
CA THR A 7 -24.08 -28.37 5.79
C THR A 7 -25.24 -27.99 4.89
N GLY A 8 -26.42 -27.69 5.45
CA GLY A 8 -27.67 -27.52 4.68
C GLY A 8 -27.69 -26.33 3.71
N SER A 9 -26.76 -25.38 3.86
CA SER A 9 -26.65 -24.21 2.98
C SER A 9 -25.45 -24.26 2.01
N LEU A 10 -24.75 -25.42 1.96
CA LEU A 10 -23.59 -25.64 1.11
C LEU A 10 -23.98 -26.25 -0.24
N ASN A 11 -23.32 -25.81 -1.33
CA ASN A 11 -23.45 -26.50 -2.61
C ASN A 11 -22.73 -27.87 -2.57
N PRO A 12 -22.94 -28.77 -3.57
CA PRO A 12 -22.31 -30.09 -3.56
C PRO A 12 -20.78 -30.07 -3.46
N GLN A 13 -20.11 -29.12 -4.12
CA GLN A 13 -18.66 -29.01 -4.10
C GLN A 13 -18.17 -28.47 -2.75
N GLN A 14 -18.86 -27.47 -2.19
CA GLN A 14 -18.57 -26.95 -0.85
C GLN A 14 -18.78 -28.03 0.20
N LEU A 15 -19.88 -28.80 0.09
CA LEU A 15 -20.14 -29.92 0.98
C LEU A 15 -19.03 -30.97 0.89
N ALA A 16 -18.64 -31.37 -0.32
CA ALA A 16 -17.54 -32.30 -0.52
C ALA A 16 -16.22 -31.81 0.10
N ALA A 17 -15.95 -30.51 0.05
CA ALA A 17 -14.77 -29.90 0.66
C ALA A 17 -14.85 -29.87 2.20
N VAL A 18 -16.02 -29.57 2.75
CA VAL A 18 -16.26 -29.54 4.20
C VAL A 18 -16.16 -30.94 4.80
N THR A 19 -16.75 -31.94 4.14
CA THR A 19 -16.83 -33.33 4.62
C THR A 19 -15.65 -34.20 4.13
N ALA A 20 -14.66 -33.64 3.44
CA ALA A 20 -13.49 -34.38 3.02
C ALA A 20 -12.81 -35.05 4.23
N GLY A 21 -12.40 -36.30 4.08
CA GLY A 21 -11.75 -37.10 5.12
C GLY A 21 -10.38 -36.56 5.55
N ASP A 22 -9.64 -37.40 6.22
CA ASP A 22 -8.26 -37.09 6.64
C ASP A 22 -7.29 -37.11 5.43
N GLY A 23 -6.13 -36.52 5.59
CA GLY A 23 -5.11 -36.39 4.56
C GLY A 23 -5.03 -35.01 3.93
N PRO A 24 -4.08 -34.81 2.98
CA PRO A 24 -3.89 -33.53 2.32
C PRO A 24 -5.08 -33.17 1.41
N LEU A 25 -5.57 -31.96 1.53
CA LEU A 25 -6.72 -31.43 0.79
C LEU A 25 -6.38 -30.05 0.19
N LEU A 26 -6.43 -29.93 -1.12
CA LEU A 26 -6.39 -28.66 -1.81
C LEU A 26 -7.81 -28.26 -2.23
N ILE A 27 -8.29 -27.13 -1.73
CA ILE A 27 -9.54 -26.50 -2.15
C ILE A 27 -9.17 -25.35 -3.09
N LEU A 28 -9.26 -25.62 -4.40
CA LEU A 28 -9.02 -24.64 -5.43
C LEU A 28 -10.30 -23.82 -5.63
N ALA A 29 -10.34 -22.63 -5.05
CA ALA A 29 -11.57 -21.89 -4.87
C ALA A 29 -11.51 -20.54 -5.61
N GLY A 30 -12.25 -20.40 -6.69
CA GLY A 30 -12.28 -19.16 -7.47
C GLY A 30 -12.80 -17.95 -6.69
N ALA A 31 -12.71 -16.77 -7.29
CA ALA A 31 -13.21 -15.54 -6.68
C ALA A 31 -14.70 -15.68 -6.33
N GLY A 32 -15.11 -15.20 -5.14
CA GLY A 32 -16.51 -15.21 -4.71
C GLY A 32 -17.17 -16.58 -4.53
N SER A 33 -16.39 -17.67 -4.51
CA SER A 33 -16.90 -19.06 -4.34
C SER A 33 -17.17 -19.47 -2.89
N GLY A 34 -16.90 -18.58 -1.92
CA GLY A 34 -17.14 -18.85 -0.50
C GLY A 34 -15.97 -19.53 0.22
N LYS A 35 -14.71 -19.27 -0.16
CA LYS A 35 -13.49 -19.79 0.48
C LYS A 35 -13.59 -19.82 2.00
N THR A 36 -13.73 -18.65 2.62
CA THR A 36 -13.78 -18.52 4.09
C THR A 36 -14.95 -19.26 4.71
N ARG A 37 -16.10 -19.34 4.00
CA ARG A 37 -17.25 -20.11 4.44
C ARG A 37 -16.93 -21.60 4.52
N VAL A 38 -16.27 -22.13 3.50
CA VAL A 38 -15.88 -23.56 3.47
C VAL A 38 -14.87 -23.86 4.57
N VAL A 39 -13.86 -23.01 4.80
CA VAL A 39 -12.90 -23.18 5.90
C VAL A 39 -13.61 -23.21 7.25
N THR A 40 -14.47 -22.23 7.53
CA THR A 40 -15.20 -22.15 8.83
C THR A 40 -16.17 -23.29 9.02
N SER A 41 -16.89 -23.71 7.96
CA SER A 41 -17.79 -24.87 8.02
C SER A 41 -17.03 -26.18 8.21
N ARG A 42 -15.84 -26.33 7.59
CA ARG A 42 -14.98 -27.50 7.80
C ARG A 42 -14.48 -27.60 9.24
N ILE A 43 -14.06 -26.49 9.84
CA ILE A 43 -13.67 -26.45 11.26
C ILE A 43 -14.85 -26.92 12.14
N ALA A 44 -16.03 -26.37 11.91
CA ALA A 44 -17.24 -26.75 12.66
C ALA A 44 -17.59 -28.25 12.48
N TRP A 45 -17.48 -28.76 11.26
CA TRP A 45 -17.75 -30.17 10.93
C TRP A 45 -16.72 -31.10 11.58
N LEU A 46 -15.41 -30.74 11.58
CA LEU A 46 -14.38 -31.54 12.26
C LEU A 46 -14.67 -31.69 13.76
N ILE A 47 -15.19 -30.66 14.40
CA ILE A 47 -15.53 -30.69 15.82
C ILE A 47 -16.82 -31.48 16.07
N ALA A 48 -17.87 -31.20 15.30
CA ALA A 48 -19.19 -31.79 15.52
C ALA A 48 -19.24 -33.29 15.14
N GLU A 49 -18.75 -33.63 13.95
CA GLU A 49 -18.91 -34.98 13.38
C GLU A 49 -17.67 -35.85 13.61
N LYS A 50 -16.47 -35.30 13.44
CA LYS A 50 -15.20 -36.04 13.64
C LYS A 50 -14.76 -36.05 15.11
N GLN A 51 -15.46 -35.34 16.00
CA GLN A 51 -15.11 -35.23 17.41
C GLN A 51 -13.68 -34.75 17.65
N VAL A 52 -13.15 -33.96 16.72
CA VAL A 52 -11.82 -33.37 16.86
C VAL A 52 -11.84 -32.32 17.97
N LYS A 53 -10.90 -32.40 18.87
CA LYS A 53 -10.80 -31.45 19.96
C LYS A 53 -10.42 -30.05 19.44
N PRO A 54 -11.07 -28.97 19.85
CA PRO A 54 -10.81 -27.61 19.34
C PRO A 54 -9.34 -27.21 19.35
N TRP A 55 -8.57 -27.58 20.38
CA TRP A 55 -7.15 -27.27 20.49
C TRP A 55 -6.25 -28.09 19.53
N ASN A 56 -6.80 -29.11 18.85
CA ASN A 56 -6.08 -29.86 17.80
C ASN A 56 -6.25 -29.24 16.41
N ILE A 57 -6.97 -28.11 16.31
CA ILE A 57 -7.19 -27.40 15.04
C ILE A 57 -6.38 -26.11 15.03
N CYS A 58 -5.63 -25.88 13.95
CA CYS A 58 -4.92 -24.65 13.66
C CYS A 58 -5.38 -24.11 12.31
N ALA A 59 -5.98 -22.93 12.29
CA ALA A 59 -6.40 -22.23 11.09
C ALA A 59 -5.59 -20.95 10.92
N ILE A 60 -4.92 -20.81 9.78
CA ILE A 60 -3.96 -19.73 9.50
C ILE A 60 -4.47 -18.91 8.32
N THR A 61 -4.39 -17.58 8.43
CA THR A 61 -4.69 -16.62 7.37
C THR A 61 -3.65 -15.51 7.32
N PHE A 62 -3.72 -14.62 6.30
CA PHE A 62 -2.69 -13.60 6.08
C PHE A 62 -2.86 -12.33 6.92
N THR A 63 -4.09 -11.92 7.22
CA THR A 63 -4.36 -10.64 7.91
C THR A 63 -5.07 -10.83 9.24
N ASN A 64 -4.79 -9.95 10.19
CA ASN A 64 -5.48 -9.95 11.49
C ASN A 64 -6.99 -9.73 11.35
N LYS A 65 -7.42 -8.95 10.35
CA LYS A 65 -8.84 -8.74 10.03
C LYS A 65 -9.49 -10.06 9.62
N ALA A 66 -8.90 -10.77 8.64
CA ALA A 66 -9.41 -12.08 8.20
C ALA A 66 -9.42 -13.11 9.34
N ALA A 67 -8.39 -13.13 10.19
CA ALA A 67 -8.34 -13.98 11.38
C ALA A 67 -9.46 -13.62 12.38
N GLY A 68 -9.75 -12.34 12.58
CA GLY A 68 -10.85 -11.86 13.41
C GLY A 68 -12.21 -12.30 12.87
N GLU A 69 -12.49 -12.07 11.60
CA GLU A 69 -13.73 -12.48 10.94
C GLU A 69 -13.91 -14.02 10.94
N MET A 70 -12.83 -14.75 10.66
CA MET A 70 -12.85 -16.23 10.72
C MET A 70 -13.17 -16.71 12.13
N ARG A 71 -12.54 -16.12 13.16
CA ARG A 71 -12.79 -16.47 14.56
C ARG A 71 -14.24 -16.19 14.97
N GLU A 72 -14.79 -15.03 14.61
CA GLU A 72 -16.19 -14.72 14.90
C GLU A 72 -17.17 -15.68 14.23
N ARG A 73 -16.92 -16.08 12.98
CA ARG A 73 -17.74 -17.04 12.26
C ARG A 73 -17.66 -18.42 12.90
N VAL A 74 -16.45 -18.88 13.24
CA VAL A 74 -16.24 -20.15 13.94
C VAL A 74 -16.90 -20.13 15.32
N ASN A 75 -16.75 -19.04 16.10
CA ASN A 75 -17.39 -18.92 17.41
C ASN A 75 -18.92 -18.98 17.32
N ARG A 76 -19.51 -18.36 16.29
CA ARG A 76 -20.97 -18.46 16.06
C ARG A 76 -21.43 -19.87 15.72
N MET A 77 -20.60 -20.63 15.00
CA MET A 77 -20.95 -21.98 14.55
C MET A 77 -20.67 -23.04 15.61
N VAL A 78 -19.54 -22.96 16.33
CA VAL A 78 -19.08 -23.96 17.30
C VAL A 78 -19.59 -23.68 18.72
N GLY A 79 -19.73 -22.41 19.09
CA GLY A 79 -20.15 -22.01 20.43
C GLY A 79 -19.06 -22.25 21.48
N PHE A 80 -19.42 -22.90 22.59
CA PHE A 80 -18.52 -23.15 23.73
C PHE A 80 -17.30 -23.99 23.33
N GLY A 81 -16.11 -23.53 23.70
CA GLY A 81 -14.82 -24.19 23.40
C GLY A 81 -14.17 -23.73 22.11
N ALA A 82 -14.84 -22.88 21.28
CA ALA A 82 -14.25 -22.35 20.05
C ALA A 82 -13.01 -21.49 20.30
N GLU A 83 -12.88 -20.89 21.47
CA GLU A 83 -11.73 -20.10 21.90
C GLU A 83 -10.42 -20.90 22.00
N ALA A 84 -10.52 -22.23 22.11
CA ALA A 84 -9.37 -23.13 22.14
C ALA A 84 -8.78 -23.42 20.74
N ILE A 85 -9.50 -23.08 19.67
CA ILE A 85 -9.02 -23.22 18.29
C ILE A 85 -7.96 -22.14 18.03
N ASN A 86 -6.82 -22.54 17.44
CA ASN A 86 -5.81 -21.55 17.02
C ASN A 86 -6.23 -20.93 15.67
N VAL A 87 -6.99 -19.84 15.69
CA VAL A 87 -7.28 -19.01 14.50
C VAL A 87 -6.41 -17.75 14.56
N ALA A 88 -5.40 -17.67 13.70
CA ALA A 88 -4.41 -16.58 13.76
C ALA A 88 -3.72 -16.36 12.41
N THR A 89 -2.88 -15.31 12.32
CA THR A 89 -1.94 -15.15 11.18
C THR A 89 -0.71 -16.05 11.37
N PHE A 90 0.08 -16.23 10.30
CA PHE A 90 1.39 -16.91 10.39
C PHE A 90 2.24 -16.32 11.50
N HIS A 91 2.48 -15.02 11.47
CA HIS A 91 3.30 -14.32 12.46
C HIS A 91 2.78 -14.49 13.89
N SER A 92 1.47 -14.32 14.10
CA SER A 92 0.89 -14.48 15.45
C SER A 92 1.01 -15.91 15.98
N THR A 93 0.93 -16.91 15.12
CA THR A 93 1.15 -18.32 15.49
C THR A 93 2.62 -18.55 15.86
N CYS A 94 3.54 -18.07 15.03
CA CYS A 94 4.98 -18.18 15.27
C CYS A 94 5.42 -17.47 16.55
N VAL A 95 4.92 -16.25 16.82
CA VAL A 95 5.19 -15.54 18.09
C VAL A 95 4.81 -16.38 19.31
N ARG A 96 3.64 -17.04 19.30
CA ARG A 96 3.20 -17.90 20.42
C ARG A 96 4.12 -19.11 20.60
N ILE A 97 4.64 -19.68 19.51
CA ILE A 97 5.58 -20.80 19.54
C ILE A 97 6.91 -20.34 20.11
N LEU A 98 7.45 -19.26 19.58
CA LEU A 98 8.74 -18.70 20.00
C LEU A 98 8.71 -18.23 21.46
N ARG A 99 7.64 -17.55 21.91
CA ARG A 99 7.48 -17.13 23.31
C ARG A 99 7.57 -18.30 24.31
N ARG A 100 7.37 -19.51 23.85
CA ARG A 100 7.40 -20.70 24.69
C ARG A 100 8.70 -21.50 24.64
N PHE A 101 9.39 -21.51 23.50
CA PHE A 101 10.49 -22.44 23.25
C PHE A 101 11.70 -21.83 22.55
N ILE A 102 11.78 -20.53 22.35
CA ILE A 102 12.91 -19.90 21.63
C ILE A 102 14.24 -20.04 22.39
N ASP A 103 14.17 -20.29 23.72
CA ASP A 103 15.33 -20.58 24.56
C ASP A 103 16.13 -21.80 24.05
N ARG A 104 15.48 -22.75 23.40
CA ARG A 104 16.09 -23.92 22.76
C ARG A 104 17.07 -23.57 21.62
N ILE A 105 16.95 -22.38 21.04
CA ILE A 105 17.86 -21.88 19.98
C ILE A 105 18.68 -20.66 20.44
N GLY A 106 18.74 -20.45 21.74
CA GLY A 106 19.64 -19.49 22.40
C GLY A 106 19.18 -18.02 22.35
N TYR A 107 17.88 -17.77 22.45
CA TYR A 107 17.28 -16.48 22.73
C TYR A 107 16.55 -16.54 24.07
N ASP A 108 16.19 -15.39 24.66
CA ASP A 108 15.31 -15.34 25.82
C ASP A 108 13.85 -15.25 25.35
N ASN A 109 12.94 -15.90 26.09
CA ASN A 109 11.51 -15.95 25.78
C ASN A 109 10.82 -14.58 25.81
N HIS A 110 11.44 -13.55 26.43
CA HIS A 110 10.95 -12.18 26.50
C HIS A 110 11.50 -11.28 25.38
N PHE A 111 11.81 -11.84 24.22
CA PHE A 111 12.35 -11.07 23.09
C PHE A 111 11.45 -9.90 22.67
N VAL A 112 12.07 -8.87 22.10
CA VAL A 112 11.38 -7.71 21.53
C VAL A 112 11.17 -7.95 20.03
N ILE A 113 10.03 -7.48 19.50
CA ILE A 113 9.78 -7.49 18.06
C ILE A 113 10.08 -6.10 17.53
N TYR A 114 11.07 -5.99 16.65
CA TYR A 114 11.44 -4.75 15.99
C TYR A 114 10.49 -4.48 14.83
N ASP A 115 10.00 -3.25 14.77
CA ASP A 115 9.25 -2.77 13.61
C ASP A 115 10.18 -2.32 12.47
N SER A 116 9.59 -1.80 11.39
CA SER A 116 10.35 -1.35 10.24
C SER A 116 11.26 -0.15 10.53
N ASP A 117 10.94 0.69 11.51
CA ASP A 117 11.74 1.86 11.86
C ASP A 117 12.87 1.49 12.83
N ASP A 118 12.64 0.55 13.74
CA ASP A 118 13.66 -0.06 14.59
C ASP A 118 14.71 -0.78 13.72
N SER A 119 14.25 -1.59 12.76
CA SER A 119 15.11 -2.33 11.82
C SER A 119 15.97 -1.38 10.96
N LYS A 120 15.40 -0.29 10.46
CA LYS A 120 16.15 0.75 9.73
C LYS A 120 17.17 1.45 10.60
N SER A 121 16.82 1.74 11.86
CA SER A 121 17.73 2.40 12.81
C SER A 121 18.94 1.52 13.11
N LEU A 122 18.69 0.23 13.41
CA LEU A 122 19.74 -0.75 13.63
C LEU A 122 20.66 -0.88 12.41
N LEU A 123 20.08 -0.99 11.20
CA LEU A 123 20.86 -1.12 9.97
C LEU A 123 21.72 0.11 9.71
N ARG A 124 21.21 1.33 9.97
CA ARG A 124 21.97 2.57 9.84
C ARG A 124 23.19 2.59 10.73
N ASP A 125 23.06 2.12 11.96
CA ASP A 125 24.20 2.03 12.87
C ASP A 125 25.24 1.01 12.38
N ILE A 126 24.81 -0.14 11.85
CA ILE A 126 25.70 -1.14 11.26
C ILE A 126 26.44 -0.58 10.05
N CYS A 127 25.74 0.07 9.12
CA CYS A 127 26.38 0.68 7.95
C CYS A 127 27.42 1.72 8.34
N ARG A 128 27.15 2.52 9.38
CA ARG A 128 28.12 3.49 9.92
C ARG A 128 29.36 2.80 10.47
N ASP A 129 29.17 1.77 11.29
CA ASP A 129 30.25 1.09 11.99
C ASP A 129 31.12 0.24 11.04
N GLN A 130 30.54 -0.31 9.99
CA GLN A 130 31.24 -1.05 8.93
C GLN A 130 31.75 -0.15 7.78
N ASN A 131 31.58 1.20 7.90
CA ASN A 131 31.95 2.16 6.86
C ASN A 131 31.32 1.86 5.49
N VAL A 132 30.09 1.31 5.48
CA VAL A 132 29.33 1.07 4.24
C VAL A 132 28.89 2.40 3.65
N ASN A 133 29.16 2.62 2.37
CA ASN A 133 28.72 3.82 1.68
C ASN A 133 27.20 3.83 1.44
N THR A 134 26.43 4.44 2.35
CA THR A 134 24.97 4.50 2.27
C THR A 134 24.43 5.35 1.11
N LYS A 135 25.27 6.05 0.36
CA LYS A 135 24.87 6.69 -0.90
C LYS A 135 24.77 5.67 -2.05
N VAL A 136 25.54 4.58 -1.98
CA VAL A 136 25.54 3.48 -2.95
C VAL A 136 24.62 2.35 -2.46
N PHE A 137 24.78 1.96 -1.21
CA PHE A 137 24.03 0.89 -0.57
C PHE A 137 22.99 1.46 0.39
N ARG A 138 21.82 1.83 -0.14
CA ARG A 138 20.76 2.44 0.67
C ARG A 138 20.20 1.44 1.70
N GLU A 139 19.91 1.95 2.88
CA GLU A 139 19.41 1.17 4.03
C GLU A 139 18.20 0.30 3.64
N ARG A 140 17.24 0.87 2.91
CA ARG A 140 16.03 0.15 2.48
C ARG A 140 16.33 -0.96 1.48
N MET A 141 17.25 -0.73 0.55
CA MET A 141 17.66 -1.75 -0.42
C MET A 141 18.30 -2.95 0.30
N ILE A 142 19.21 -2.67 1.26
CA ILE A 142 19.83 -3.75 2.06
C ILE A 142 18.77 -4.52 2.85
N LEU A 143 17.84 -3.82 3.54
CA LEU A 143 16.75 -4.48 4.27
C LEU A 143 15.87 -5.33 3.35
N SER A 144 15.52 -4.83 2.17
CA SER A 144 14.73 -5.59 1.20
C SER A 144 15.44 -6.87 0.76
N ARG A 145 16.79 -6.82 0.56
CA ARG A 145 17.58 -8.01 0.23
C ARG A 145 17.66 -9.00 1.39
N ILE A 146 17.80 -8.50 2.61
CA ILE A 146 17.80 -9.33 3.82
C ILE A 146 16.44 -10.01 4.01
N SER A 147 15.35 -9.24 3.86
CA SER A 147 13.99 -9.76 3.97
C SER A 147 13.73 -10.86 2.94
N ALA A 148 14.07 -10.61 1.67
CA ALA A 148 13.96 -11.62 0.61
C ALA A 148 14.79 -12.89 0.90
N ALA A 149 16.00 -12.76 1.47
CA ALA A 149 16.79 -13.90 1.88
C ALA A 149 16.13 -14.68 3.03
N LYS A 150 15.56 -14.00 4.02
CA LYS A 150 14.83 -14.64 5.14
C LYS A 150 13.56 -15.37 4.66
N ASP A 151 12.81 -14.78 3.73
CA ASP A 151 11.65 -15.42 3.10
C ASP A 151 12.00 -16.74 2.40
N GLU A 152 13.22 -16.82 1.83
CA GLU A 152 13.78 -18.02 1.20
C GLU A 152 14.49 -18.96 2.18
N LEU A 153 14.53 -18.64 3.49
CA LEU A 153 15.30 -19.34 4.54
C LEU A 153 16.81 -19.38 4.26
N ILE A 154 17.34 -18.35 3.60
CA ILE A 154 18.77 -18.18 3.37
C ILE A 154 19.36 -17.42 4.55
N TYR A 155 20.07 -18.10 5.43
CA TYR A 155 20.69 -17.50 6.61
C TYR A 155 21.99 -16.76 6.24
N PRO A 156 22.54 -15.90 7.13
CA PRO A 156 23.72 -15.09 6.82
C PRO A 156 24.92 -15.87 6.29
N ALA A 157 25.17 -17.08 6.82
CA ALA A 157 26.28 -17.93 6.36
C ALA A 157 26.06 -18.45 4.93
N ASP A 158 24.82 -18.85 4.61
CA ASP A 158 24.44 -19.34 3.29
C ASP A 158 24.44 -18.20 2.27
N TYR A 159 23.98 -17.01 2.69
CA TYR A 159 24.00 -15.81 1.86
C TYR A 159 25.44 -15.39 1.51
N ALA A 160 26.36 -15.46 2.49
CA ALA A 160 27.77 -15.17 2.27
C ALA A 160 28.43 -16.17 1.29
N ALA A 161 28.08 -17.47 1.41
CA ALA A 161 28.53 -18.49 0.48
C ALA A 161 28.02 -18.28 -0.95
N TRP A 162 26.76 -17.82 -1.08
CA TRP A 162 26.14 -17.52 -2.38
C TRP A 162 26.68 -16.24 -3.01
N ALA A 163 27.03 -15.23 -2.21
CA ALA A 163 27.47 -13.90 -2.68
C ALA A 163 28.74 -13.98 -3.58
N GLY A 164 29.57 -15.01 -3.40
CA GLY A 164 30.76 -15.23 -4.25
C GLY A 164 31.69 -14.01 -4.29
N ASN A 165 32.08 -13.62 -5.51
CA ASN A 165 32.99 -12.50 -5.76
C ASN A 165 32.25 -11.19 -6.11
N ASP A 166 30.91 -11.16 -6.07
CA ASP A 166 30.16 -9.94 -6.31
C ASP A 166 30.26 -8.99 -5.12
N GLN A 167 30.82 -7.80 -5.35
CA GLN A 167 31.10 -6.83 -4.30
C GLN A 167 29.83 -6.31 -3.62
N GLU A 168 28.72 -6.15 -4.36
CA GLU A 168 27.43 -5.73 -3.79
C GLU A 168 26.90 -6.81 -2.83
N SER A 169 26.81 -8.05 -3.31
CA SER A 169 26.34 -9.20 -2.54
C SER A 169 27.25 -9.49 -1.33
N ALA A 170 28.56 -9.36 -1.45
CA ALA A 170 29.51 -9.54 -0.36
C ALA A 170 29.34 -8.45 0.73
N THR A 171 29.10 -7.19 0.33
CA THR A 171 28.83 -6.10 1.28
C THR A 171 27.53 -6.37 2.03
N ILE A 172 26.46 -6.76 1.32
CA ILE A 172 25.18 -7.10 1.94
C ILE A 172 25.33 -8.31 2.87
N ALA A 173 26.10 -9.33 2.50
CA ALA A 173 26.38 -10.49 3.34
C ALA A 173 27.03 -10.10 4.69
N GLY A 174 28.01 -9.20 4.65
CA GLY A 174 28.66 -8.67 5.85
C GLY A 174 27.67 -7.89 6.75
N VAL A 175 26.86 -7.05 6.15
CA VAL A 175 25.81 -6.29 6.87
C VAL A 175 24.75 -7.23 7.43
N TYR A 176 24.32 -8.23 6.68
CA TYR A 176 23.32 -9.21 7.13
C TYR A 176 23.81 -10.03 8.32
N ALA A 177 25.05 -10.49 8.28
CA ALA A 177 25.66 -11.23 9.40
C ALA A 177 25.68 -10.37 10.68
N GLU A 178 26.09 -9.11 10.57
CA GLU A 178 26.13 -8.18 11.70
C GLU A 178 24.74 -7.79 12.18
N TYR A 179 23.77 -7.60 11.25
CA TYR A 179 22.39 -7.33 11.56
C TYR A 179 21.77 -8.44 12.42
N GLN A 180 21.90 -9.68 11.97
CA GLN A 180 21.39 -10.83 12.72
C GLN A 180 22.09 -11.03 14.06
N ARG A 181 23.41 -10.77 14.10
CA ARG A 181 24.19 -10.83 15.35
C ARG A 181 23.71 -9.78 16.36
N ARG A 182 23.44 -8.54 15.92
CA ARG A 182 22.93 -7.47 16.81
C ARG A 182 21.51 -7.72 17.26
N LEU A 183 20.62 -8.18 16.38
CA LEU A 183 19.28 -8.61 16.78
C LEU A 183 19.36 -9.64 17.88
N LYS A 184 20.19 -10.70 17.70
CA LYS A 184 20.35 -11.74 18.70
C LYS A 184 20.91 -11.22 20.01
N ASN A 185 21.91 -10.35 19.99
CA ASN A 185 22.51 -9.76 21.20
C ASN A 185 21.52 -8.87 21.96
N SER A 186 20.62 -8.21 21.27
CA SER A 186 19.56 -7.39 21.85
C SER A 186 18.31 -8.18 22.24
N ASN A 187 18.35 -9.51 22.10
CA ASN A 187 17.20 -10.39 22.24
C ASN A 187 15.98 -9.84 21.47
N ALA A 188 16.22 -9.42 20.22
CA ALA A 188 15.21 -8.84 19.35
C ALA A 188 15.04 -9.68 18.08
N LEU A 189 13.85 -9.69 17.54
CA LEU A 189 13.47 -10.33 16.27
C LEU A 189 12.81 -9.30 15.38
N ASP A 190 13.09 -9.31 14.08
CA ASP A 190 12.25 -8.61 13.12
C ASP A 190 11.05 -9.49 12.67
N PHE A 191 10.20 -8.95 11.80
CA PHE A 191 9.01 -9.69 11.35
C PHE A 191 9.35 -10.98 10.61
N ASP A 192 10.39 -10.99 9.78
CA ASP A 192 10.80 -12.16 9.00
C ASP A 192 11.41 -13.24 9.90
N ASP A 193 12.13 -12.85 10.96
CA ASP A 193 12.66 -13.75 11.97
C ASP A 193 11.57 -14.56 12.67
N LEU A 194 10.37 -14.03 12.83
CA LEU A 194 9.28 -14.73 13.51
C LEU A 194 8.97 -16.07 12.85
N ILE A 195 8.95 -16.11 11.52
CA ILE A 195 8.71 -17.35 10.77
C ILE A 195 10.00 -18.13 10.61
N GLY A 196 11.08 -17.48 10.16
CA GLY A 196 12.37 -18.13 9.90
C GLY A 196 12.95 -18.83 11.13
N LEU A 197 12.93 -18.18 12.32
CA LEU A 197 13.41 -18.80 13.55
C LEU A 197 12.46 -19.87 14.10
N THR A 198 11.15 -19.79 13.83
CA THR A 198 10.24 -20.90 14.17
C THR A 198 10.57 -22.15 13.35
N VAL A 199 10.83 -21.97 12.03
CA VAL A 199 11.29 -23.09 11.18
C VAL A 199 12.60 -23.66 11.71
N ARG A 200 13.56 -22.79 12.04
CA ARG A 200 14.86 -23.20 12.61
C ARG A 200 14.70 -23.94 13.94
N LEU A 201 13.81 -23.47 14.82
CA LEU A 201 13.49 -24.12 16.08
C LEU A 201 12.98 -25.54 15.86
N PHE A 202 12.05 -25.74 14.94
CA PHE A 202 11.51 -27.05 14.61
C PHE A 202 12.53 -28.00 13.99
N GLN A 203 13.48 -27.46 13.23
CA GLN A 203 14.57 -28.25 12.66
C GLN A 203 15.66 -28.60 13.69
N ALA A 204 15.89 -27.74 14.67
CA ALA A 204 16.91 -27.92 15.70
C ALA A 204 16.42 -28.76 16.90
N ASP A 205 15.13 -28.71 17.22
CA ASP A 205 14.54 -29.41 18.36
C ASP A 205 13.31 -30.23 17.92
N PRO A 206 13.52 -31.55 17.64
CA PRO A 206 12.45 -32.46 17.24
C PRO A 206 11.34 -32.62 18.31
N GLU A 207 11.63 -32.43 19.60
CA GLU A 207 10.64 -32.57 20.68
C GLU A 207 9.64 -31.41 20.60
N VAL A 208 10.10 -30.19 20.34
CA VAL A 208 9.25 -29.01 20.13
C VAL A 208 8.40 -29.21 18.87
N LEU A 209 8.98 -29.68 17.78
CA LEU A 209 8.22 -30.00 16.56
C LEU A 209 7.14 -31.07 16.86
N LEU A 210 7.49 -32.15 17.51
CA LEU A 210 6.56 -33.23 17.86
C LEU A 210 5.42 -32.70 18.75
N TYR A 211 5.74 -31.84 19.74
CA TYR A 211 4.72 -31.21 20.58
C TYR A 211 3.67 -30.44 19.76
N TYR A 212 4.12 -29.65 18.75
CA TYR A 212 3.18 -28.91 17.90
C TYR A 212 2.50 -29.78 16.86
N GLN A 213 3.10 -30.84 16.38
CA GLN A 213 2.46 -31.84 15.53
C GLN A 213 1.32 -32.57 16.29
N GLU A 214 1.51 -32.90 17.56
CA GLU A 214 0.46 -33.49 18.41
C GLU A 214 -0.63 -32.48 18.74
N ARG A 215 -0.27 -31.23 18.94
CA ARG A 215 -1.20 -30.15 19.25
C ARG A 215 -2.04 -29.77 18.02
N PHE A 216 -1.46 -29.63 16.85
CA PHE A 216 -2.12 -29.17 15.61
C PHE A 216 -2.28 -30.33 14.62
N ARG A 217 -3.16 -31.28 14.98
CA ARG A 217 -3.43 -32.46 14.16
C ARG A 217 -4.16 -32.13 12.85
N TYR A 218 -4.90 -31.01 12.81
CA TYR A 218 -5.58 -30.50 11.64
C TYR A 218 -5.11 -29.06 11.39
N LEU A 219 -4.51 -28.85 10.24
CA LEU A 219 -3.97 -27.57 9.82
C LEU A 219 -4.76 -27.08 8.60
N LEU A 220 -5.34 -25.86 8.71
CA LEU A 220 -6.07 -25.20 7.63
C LEU A 220 -5.34 -23.90 7.29
N VAL A 221 -5.08 -23.67 6.00
CA VAL A 221 -4.41 -22.45 5.53
C VAL A 221 -5.27 -21.79 4.47
N ASP A 222 -5.70 -20.55 4.72
CA ASP A 222 -6.44 -19.71 3.76
C ASP A 222 -5.48 -18.86 2.93
N GLU A 223 -5.90 -18.45 1.72
CA GLU A 223 -5.12 -17.67 0.74
C GLU A 223 -3.73 -18.29 0.43
N TYR A 224 -3.67 -19.62 0.33
CA TYR A 224 -2.41 -20.38 0.22
C TYR A 224 -1.52 -19.98 -0.97
N GLN A 225 -2.08 -19.40 -2.03
CA GLN A 225 -1.34 -18.90 -3.20
C GLN A 225 -0.43 -17.71 -2.90
N ASP A 226 -0.59 -17.08 -1.72
CA ASP A 226 0.23 -15.93 -1.31
C ASP A 226 1.36 -16.32 -0.35
N THR A 227 1.55 -17.63 -0.09
CA THR A 227 2.61 -18.11 0.81
C THR A 227 4.00 -17.99 0.18
N ASN A 228 4.99 -17.56 1.00
CA ASN A 228 6.41 -17.64 0.66
C ASN A 228 7.00 -18.99 1.08
N LYS A 229 8.28 -19.23 0.79
CA LYS A 229 8.96 -20.49 1.09
C LYS A 229 9.07 -20.75 2.60
N ALA A 230 9.35 -19.74 3.42
CA ALA A 230 9.44 -19.93 4.87
C ALA A 230 8.10 -20.38 5.46
N GLN A 231 6.99 -19.79 5.02
CA GLN A 231 5.63 -20.16 5.39
C GLN A 231 5.27 -21.56 4.90
N PHE A 232 5.64 -21.91 3.68
CA PHE A 232 5.46 -23.25 3.13
C PHE A 232 6.20 -24.32 3.97
N VAL A 233 7.47 -24.08 4.31
CA VAL A 233 8.27 -25.01 5.12
C VAL A 233 7.68 -25.15 6.53
N PHE A 234 7.26 -24.03 7.15
CA PHE A 234 6.60 -24.04 8.46
C PHE A 234 5.35 -24.94 8.46
N VAL A 235 4.46 -24.75 7.46
CA VAL A 235 3.23 -25.55 7.31
C VAL A 235 3.57 -27.04 7.08
N SER A 236 4.56 -27.31 6.22
CA SER A 236 4.97 -28.66 5.87
C SER A 236 5.51 -29.43 7.07
N LEU A 237 6.34 -28.79 7.92
CA LEU A 237 6.89 -29.41 9.13
C LEU A 237 5.80 -29.81 10.12
N ILE A 238 4.83 -28.93 10.39
CA ILE A 238 3.72 -29.23 11.30
C ILE A 238 2.85 -30.37 10.72
N ALA A 239 2.53 -30.28 9.42
CA ALA A 239 1.62 -31.24 8.78
C ALA A 239 2.27 -32.64 8.61
N GLN A 240 3.58 -32.76 8.70
CA GLN A 240 4.33 -33.97 8.32
C GLN A 240 3.84 -35.24 9.02
N LYS A 241 3.45 -35.18 10.30
CA LYS A 241 3.07 -36.35 11.10
C LYS A 241 1.67 -36.87 10.75
N TYR A 242 0.66 -36.02 10.81
CA TYR A 242 -0.74 -36.38 10.63
C TYR A 242 -1.24 -36.20 9.20
N ARG A 243 -0.56 -35.44 8.40
CA ARG A 243 -0.88 -35.12 7.00
C ARG A 243 -2.27 -34.50 6.78
N ASN A 244 -2.99 -34.10 7.85
CA ASN A 244 -4.29 -33.45 7.76
C ASN A 244 -4.12 -31.96 7.46
N LEU A 245 -3.61 -31.68 6.27
CA LEU A 245 -3.36 -30.33 5.76
C LEU A 245 -4.46 -29.96 4.76
N CYS A 246 -5.28 -28.97 5.09
CA CYS A 246 -6.27 -28.40 4.20
C CYS A 246 -5.80 -27.00 3.77
N VAL A 247 -5.45 -26.85 2.51
CA VAL A 247 -5.10 -25.52 1.95
C VAL A 247 -6.22 -25.04 1.04
N VAL A 248 -6.54 -23.73 1.16
CA VAL A 248 -7.55 -23.06 0.35
C VAL A 248 -6.92 -21.88 -0.36
N GLY A 249 -7.14 -21.77 -1.65
CA GLY A 249 -6.54 -20.70 -2.42
C GLY A 249 -7.12 -20.56 -3.82
N ASP A 250 -6.70 -19.49 -4.47
CA ASP A 250 -6.99 -19.16 -5.85
C ASP A 250 -5.71 -18.71 -6.55
N ASP A 251 -5.11 -19.58 -7.33
CA ASP A 251 -3.89 -19.28 -8.09
C ASP A 251 -4.09 -18.08 -9.03
N ASP A 252 -5.31 -17.82 -9.52
CA ASP A 252 -5.65 -16.65 -10.32
C ASP A 252 -5.71 -15.34 -9.51
N GLN A 253 -5.60 -15.41 -8.16
CA GLN A 253 -5.50 -14.27 -7.26
C GLN A 253 -4.13 -14.14 -6.57
N SER A 254 -3.08 -14.83 -7.06
CA SER A 254 -1.70 -14.66 -6.59
C SER A 254 -1.12 -13.36 -7.16
N ILE A 255 -1.06 -12.31 -6.33
CA ILE A 255 -0.68 -10.94 -6.72
C ILE A 255 0.35 -10.31 -5.75
N TYR A 256 1.08 -11.12 -4.97
CA TYR A 256 2.06 -10.65 -3.98
C TYR A 256 3.46 -11.22 -4.21
N ARG A 257 3.84 -11.54 -5.47
CA ARG A 257 5.19 -12.00 -5.82
C ARG A 257 6.26 -10.98 -5.38
N PHE A 258 5.97 -9.69 -5.52
CA PHE A 258 6.85 -8.62 -5.06
C PHE A 258 7.08 -8.59 -3.52
N ARG A 259 6.30 -9.38 -2.76
CA ARG A 259 6.47 -9.63 -1.31
C ARG A 259 6.92 -11.05 -1.02
N GLY A 260 7.58 -11.71 -1.95
CA GLY A 260 8.12 -13.06 -1.77
C GLY A 260 7.11 -14.21 -1.91
N ALA A 261 5.84 -13.94 -2.29
CA ALA A 261 4.87 -15.01 -2.53
C ALA A 261 5.32 -15.90 -3.71
N ASP A 262 5.25 -17.22 -3.51
CA ASP A 262 5.57 -18.21 -4.53
C ASP A 262 4.32 -18.99 -4.94
N ILE A 263 3.78 -18.66 -6.11
CA ILE A 263 2.63 -19.37 -6.69
C ILE A 263 2.93 -20.88 -6.89
N GLY A 264 4.20 -21.25 -6.99
CA GLY A 264 4.62 -22.66 -7.09
C GLY A 264 4.12 -23.52 -5.94
N ASN A 265 3.93 -22.94 -4.75
CA ASN A 265 3.42 -23.66 -3.58
C ASN A 265 2.03 -24.25 -3.83
N ILE A 266 1.11 -23.50 -4.45
CA ILE A 266 -0.23 -24.01 -4.77
C ILE A 266 -0.22 -24.87 -6.04
N LEU A 267 0.50 -24.45 -7.08
CA LEU A 267 0.55 -25.16 -8.37
C LEU A 267 1.19 -26.55 -8.26
N ASN A 268 2.15 -26.74 -7.35
CA ASN A 268 2.86 -28.00 -7.17
C ASN A 268 2.32 -28.80 -5.96
N PHE A 269 1.21 -28.41 -5.34
CA PHE A 269 0.68 -29.06 -4.15
C PHE A 269 0.47 -30.57 -4.34
N GLU A 270 -0.15 -30.99 -5.45
CA GLU A 270 -0.37 -32.40 -5.78
C GLU A 270 0.93 -33.17 -6.06
N LYS A 271 2.00 -32.52 -6.50
CA LYS A 271 3.32 -33.16 -6.70
C LYS A 271 4.03 -33.36 -5.39
N ILE A 272 3.83 -32.45 -4.42
CA ILE A 272 4.44 -32.50 -3.08
C ILE A 272 3.69 -33.49 -2.20
N PHE A 273 2.37 -33.48 -2.30
CA PHE A 273 1.47 -34.37 -1.58
C PHE A 273 0.76 -35.29 -2.58
N ASN A 274 1.39 -36.39 -2.97
CA ASN A 274 0.93 -37.29 -4.03
C ASN A 274 -0.46 -37.93 -3.77
N ASP A 275 -0.90 -37.96 -2.51
CA ASP A 275 -2.19 -38.44 -2.05
C ASP A 275 -3.21 -37.33 -1.83
N ALA A 276 -2.88 -36.11 -2.27
CA ALA A 276 -3.77 -34.95 -2.07
C ALA A 276 -5.08 -35.10 -2.85
N LYS A 277 -6.18 -34.78 -2.16
CA LYS A 277 -7.48 -34.61 -2.80
C LYS A 277 -7.61 -33.14 -3.26
N VAL A 278 -7.99 -32.94 -4.52
CA VAL A 278 -8.27 -31.61 -5.07
C VAL A 278 -9.76 -31.42 -5.29
N ILE A 279 -10.33 -30.37 -4.72
CA ILE A 279 -11.74 -29.99 -4.91
C ILE A 279 -11.80 -28.58 -5.46
N ARG A 280 -12.53 -28.41 -6.59
CA ARG A 280 -12.69 -27.10 -7.25
C ARG A 280 -14.02 -26.47 -6.86
N LEU A 281 -13.97 -25.19 -6.43
CA LEU A 281 -15.15 -24.38 -6.15
C LEU A 281 -15.28 -23.33 -7.26
N GLU A 282 -16.14 -23.60 -8.23
CA GLU A 282 -16.31 -22.78 -9.44
C GLU A 282 -17.60 -21.95 -9.41
N GLN A 283 -18.56 -22.29 -8.55
CA GLN A 283 -19.77 -21.49 -8.39
C GLN A 283 -19.48 -20.20 -7.63
N ASN A 284 -19.70 -19.09 -8.28
CA ASN A 284 -19.55 -17.74 -7.71
C ASN A 284 -20.90 -17.24 -7.18
N TYR A 285 -20.87 -16.64 -5.99
CA TYR A 285 -22.07 -16.08 -5.31
C TYR A 285 -22.07 -14.56 -5.25
N ARG A 286 -21.05 -13.92 -5.85
CA ARG A 286 -20.82 -12.48 -5.78
C ARG A 286 -21.33 -11.76 -7.02
N SER A 287 -20.86 -12.14 -8.18
CA SER A 287 -20.96 -11.39 -9.43
C SER A 287 -22.03 -11.93 -10.36
N THR A 288 -22.46 -11.12 -11.33
CA THR A 288 -23.29 -11.55 -12.45
C THR A 288 -22.45 -12.32 -13.48
N GLN A 289 -23.10 -13.12 -14.34
CA GLN A 289 -22.40 -14.00 -15.30
C GLN A 289 -21.53 -13.20 -16.30
N THR A 290 -22.03 -12.09 -16.83
CA THR A 290 -21.25 -11.24 -17.77
C THR A 290 -19.92 -10.77 -17.18
N ILE A 291 -19.90 -10.40 -15.89
CA ILE A 291 -18.67 -10.00 -15.19
C ILE A 291 -17.71 -11.19 -15.07
N LEU A 292 -18.25 -12.37 -14.79
CA LEU A 292 -17.44 -13.60 -14.67
C LEU A 292 -16.90 -14.05 -16.02
N ASP A 293 -17.69 -13.94 -17.09
CA ASP A 293 -17.25 -14.28 -18.45
C ASP A 293 -16.10 -13.38 -18.88
N ALA A 294 -16.17 -12.07 -18.58
CA ALA A 294 -15.07 -11.14 -18.82
C ALA A 294 -13.82 -11.51 -18.00
N ALA A 295 -13.98 -11.86 -16.71
CA ALA A 295 -12.87 -12.29 -15.86
C ALA A 295 -12.24 -13.60 -16.35
N ASN A 296 -13.09 -14.60 -16.73
CA ASN A 296 -12.64 -15.88 -17.26
C ASN A 296 -11.87 -15.70 -18.58
N ALA A 297 -12.33 -14.81 -19.46
CA ALA A 297 -11.67 -14.53 -20.74
C ALA A 297 -10.29 -13.92 -20.56
N VAL A 298 -10.15 -12.93 -19.68
CA VAL A 298 -8.86 -12.30 -19.35
C VAL A 298 -7.90 -13.33 -18.78
N ILE A 299 -8.29 -14.05 -17.72
CA ILE A 299 -7.38 -14.94 -17.00
C ILE A 299 -7.01 -16.21 -17.81
N ALA A 300 -7.81 -16.58 -18.78
CA ALA A 300 -7.53 -17.72 -19.67
C ALA A 300 -6.22 -17.58 -20.46
N ASN A 301 -5.72 -16.35 -20.64
CA ASN A 301 -4.47 -16.04 -21.34
C ASN A 301 -3.21 -16.35 -20.48
N ASN A 302 -3.35 -16.61 -19.18
CA ASN A 302 -2.26 -17.10 -18.34
C ASN A 302 -2.05 -18.61 -18.58
N GLN A 303 -0.77 -19.02 -18.69
CA GLN A 303 -0.45 -20.44 -18.91
C GLN A 303 -0.12 -21.17 -17.61
N GLY A 304 0.53 -20.49 -16.64
CA GLY A 304 0.87 -21.05 -15.35
C GLY A 304 -0.31 -21.04 -14.38
N ARG A 305 -1.40 -21.78 -14.67
CA ARG A 305 -2.60 -21.81 -13.82
C ARG A 305 -3.26 -23.19 -13.75
N MET A 306 -3.97 -23.42 -12.65
CA MET A 306 -4.87 -24.57 -12.52
C MET A 306 -6.23 -24.23 -13.16
N ARG A 307 -6.64 -24.99 -14.20
CA ARG A 307 -7.86 -24.70 -14.98
C ARG A 307 -9.10 -24.76 -14.08
N LYS A 308 -9.87 -23.67 -14.08
CA LYS A 308 -11.19 -23.52 -13.47
C LYS A 308 -11.97 -22.47 -14.25
N THR A 309 -13.31 -22.56 -14.23
CA THR A 309 -14.21 -21.62 -14.92
C THR A 309 -15.29 -21.17 -13.96
N LEU A 310 -15.35 -19.87 -13.67
CA LEU A 310 -16.38 -19.33 -12.78
C LEU A 310 -17.73 -19.27 -13.48
N TRP A 311 -18.77 -19.67 -12.77
CA TRP A 311 -20.17 -19.55 -13.19
C TRP A 311 -21.04 -19.15 -12.00
N THR A 312 -22.23 -18.60 -12.25
CA THR A 312 -23.13 -18.12 -11.20
C THR A 312 -24.60 -18.36 -11.49
N GLN A 313 -25.41 -18.31 -10.45
CA GLN A 313 -26.89 -18.27 -10.53
C GLN A 313 -27.46 -16.85 -10.36
N ASN A 314 -26.59 -15.83 -10.22
CA ASN A 314 -27.02 -14.42 -10.03
C ASN A 314 -27.58 -13.76 -11.31
N GLY A 315 -27.82 -14.56 -12.36
CA GLY A 315 -28.29 -14.06 -13.66
C GLY A 315 -27.18 -13.47 -14.54
N GLN A 316 -27.55 -13.12 -15.78
CA GLN A 316 -26.60 -12.63 -16.78
C GLN A 316 -26.01 -11.28 -16.39
N GLY A 317 -26.82 -10.35 -15.89
CA GLY A 317 -26.39 -8.98 -15.62
C GLY A 317 -26.29 -8.10 -16.85
N GLY A 318 -25.87 -6.85 -16.65
CA GLY A 318 -25.57 -5.90 -17.72
C GLY A 318 -24.20 -6.14 -18.33
N LYS A 319 -23.98 -5.63 -19.57
CA LYS A 319 -22.67 -5.62 -20.21
C LYS A 319 -21.67 -4.82 -19.40
N VAL A 320 -20.38 -5.18 -19.51
CA VAL A 320 -19.27 -4.41 -18.96
C VAL A 320 -19.16 -3.11 -19.76
N THR A 321 -19.26 -1.97 -19.07
CA THR A 321 -19.18 -0.65 -19.73
C THR A 321 -17.72 -0.31 -20.00
N LEU A 322 -17.37 -0.02 -21.27
CA LEU A 322 -16.06 0.48 -21.66
C LEU A 322 -16.18 1.93 -22.13
N LYS A 323 -15.38 2.82 -21.54
CA LYS A 323 -15.31 4.24 -21.91
C LYS A 323 -13.88 4.68 -22.13
N ARG A 324 -13.64 5.34 -23.27
CA ARG A 324 -12.36 5.94 -23.58
C ARG A 324 -12.48 7.43 -23.73
N PHE A 325 -11.57 8.16 -23.06
CA PHE A 325 -11.54 9.62 -22.99
C PHE A 325 -10.28 10.17 -23.65
N ASP A 326 -10.27 11.45 -23.98
CA ASP A 326 -9.07 12.08 -24.54
C ASP A 326 -8.05 12.37 -23.44
N THR A 327 -8.51 12.72 -22.23
CA THR A 327 -7.64 13.04 -21.09
C THR A 327 -8.05 12.32 -19.80
N ALA A 328 -7.10 12.21 -18.86
CA ALA A 328 -7.33 11.67 -17.51
C ALA A 328 -8.38 12.49 -16.72
N GLN A 329 -8.46 13.80 -16.94
CA GLN A 329 -9.45 14.67 -16.30
C GLN A 329 -10.86 14.36 -16.77
N GLN A 330 -11.05 14.14 -18.08
CA GLN A 330 -12.35 13.73 -18.61
C GLN A 330 -12.76 12.35 -18.09
N GLU A 331 -11.80 11.43 -17.91
CA GLU A 331 -12.02 10.14 -17.28
C GLU A 331 -12.53 10.30 -15.84
N ALA A 332 -11.83 11.10 -15.01
CA ALA A 332 -12.21 11.37 -13.64
C ALA A 332 -13.60 12.04 -13.53
N TYR A 333 -13.84 13.06 -14.38
CA TYR A 333 -15.15 13.72 -14.46
C TYR A 333 -16.28 12.73 -14.75
N TYR A 334 -16.11 11.88 -15.77
CA TYR A 334 -17.13 10.88 -16.13
C TYR A 334 -17.41 9.91 -14.98
N ILE A 335 -16.37 9.40 -14.31
CA ILE A 335 -16.53 8.44 -13.21
C ILE A 335 -17.35 9.07 -12.09
N VAL A 336 -17.01 10.30 -11.68
CA VAL A 336 -17.65 10.98 -10.57
C VAL A 336 -19.08 11.41 -10.91
N ASP A 337 -19.33 11.95 -12.12
CA ASP A 337 -20.69 12.29 -12.59
C ASP A 337 -21.57 11.03 -12.67
N ASP A 338 -21.04 9.91 -13.20
CA ASP A 338 -21.80 8.66 -13.28
C ASP A 338 -22.18 8.16 -11.88
N ILE A 339 -21.25 8.19 -10.89
CA ILE A 339 -21.54 7.84 -9.49
C ILE A 339 -22.61 8.77 -8.92
N ALA A 340 -22.46 10.07 -9.06
CA ALA A 340 -23.44 11.05 -8.57
C ALA A 340 -24.82 10.88 -9.23
N ARG A 341 -24.84 10.59 -10.53
CA ARG A 341 -26.06 10.30 -11.30
C ARG A 341 -26.74 9.00 -10.81
N LEU A 342 -25.97 7.94 -10.55
CA LEU A 342 -26.50 6.67 -10.02
C LEU A 342 -27.07 6.84 -8.61
N LYS A 343 -26.43 7.65 -7.76
CA LYS A 343 -26.94 8.01 -6.44
C LYS A 343 -28.26 8.78 -6.54
N ARG A 344 -28.33 9.82 -7.40
CA ARG A 344 -29.56 10.59 -7.63
C ARG A 344 -30.73 9.72 -8.14
N LYS A 345 -30.43 8.71 -8.94
CA LYS A 345 -31.41 7.73 -9.43
C LYS A 345 -31.81 6.67 -8.39
N GLY A 346 -31.17 6.64 -7.23
CA GLY A 346 -31.37 5.63 -6.19
C GLY A 346 -30.86 4.23 -6.58
N SER A 347 -30.03 4.11 -7.64
CA SER A 347 -29.53 2.83 -8.12
C SER A 347 -28.46 2.26 -7.21
N PHE A 348 -27.57 3.13 -6.66
CA PHE A 348 -26.49 2.77 -5.74
C PHE A 348 -26.30 3.85 -4.68
N GLN A 349 -25.88 3.43 -3.48
CA GLN A 349 -25.33 4.32 -2.47
C GLN A 349 -23.83 4.56 -2.73
N TYR A 350 -23.23 5.63 -2.19
CA TYR A 350 -21.81 5.92 -2.37
C TYR A 350 -20.93 4.76 -1.86
N GLY A 351 -21.19 4.22 -0.67
CA GLY A 351 -20.44 3.10 -0.09
C GLY A 351 -20.56 1.78 -0.85
N GLN A 352 -21.48 1.68 -1.82
CA GLN A 352 -21.57 0.54 -2.74
C GLN A 352 -20.70 0.72 -3.99
N CYS A 353 -20.07 1.89 -4.17
CA CYS A 353 -19.24 2.23 -5.31
C CYS A 353 -17.75 2.24 -4.93
N ALA A 354 -16.92 1.58 -5.74
CA ALA A 354 -15.47 1.62 -5.60
C ALA A 354 -14.81 2.07 -6.90
N ILE A 355 -13.75 2.89 -6.77
CA ILE A 355 -12.86 3.27 -7.87
C ILE A 355 -11.51 2.61 -7.59
N LEU A 356 -11.13 1.69 -8.46
CA LEU A 356 -9.89 0.91 -8.36
C LEU A 356 -8.89 1.39 -9.40
N TYR A 357 -7.64 1.54 -8.99
CA TYR A 357 -6.55 2.01 -9.84
C TYR A 357 -5.26 1.23 -9.57
N ARG A 358 -4.28 1.31 -10.49
CA ARG A 358 -3.02 0.55 -10.38
C ARG A 358 -2.04 1.17 -9.38
N THR A 359 -1.90 2.50 -9.39
CA THR A 359 -0.96 3.24 -8.54
C THR A 359 -1.66 4.34 -7.77
N ASN A 360 -1.13 4.65 -6.58
CA ASN A 360 -1.66 5.72 -5.72
C ASN A 360 -1.62 7.12 -6.38
N ALA A 361 -0.71 7.35 -7.32
CA ALA A 361 -0.64 8.63 -8.05
C ALA A 361 -1.94 8.94 -8.83
N GLN A 362 -2.62 7.91 -9.34
CA GLN A 362 -3.86 8.07 -10.09
C GLN A 362 -5.02 8.66 -9.26
N SER A 363 -4.97 8.57 -7.92
CA SER A 363 -6.07 9.04 -7.07
C SER A 363 -6.27 10.55 -7.16
N ARG A 364 -5.23 11.35 -7.43
CA ARG A 364 -5.30 12.82 -7.42
C ARG A 364 -6.42 13.38 -8.29
N ALA A 365 -6.48 13.02 -9.56
CA ALA A 365 -7.50 13.55 -10.47
C ALA A 365 -8.92 13.14 -10.04
N LEU A 366 -9.06 11.93 -9.48
CA LEU A 366 -10.31 11.42 -8.93
C LEU A 366 -10.71 12.16 -7.65
N GLU A 367 -9.77 12.36 -6.73
CA GLU A 367 -9.96 13.07 -5.47
C GLU A 367 -10.41 14.52 -5.74
N GLU A 368 -9.68 15.23 -6.61
CA GLU A 368 -10.04 16.62 -6.98
C GLU A 368 -11.45 16.69 -7.59
N GLN A 369 -11.82 15.76 -8.44
CA GLN A 369 -13.14 15.76 -9.06
C GLN A 369 -14.25 15.41 -8.05
N LEU A 370 -14.00 14.46 -7.13
CA LEU A 370 -14.94 14.12 -6.05
C LEU A 370 -15.20 15.33 -5.12
N LEU A 371 -14.14 16.08 -4.81
CA LEU A 371 -14.23 17.31 -4.03
C LEU A 371 -15.02 18.39 -4.76
N MET A 372 -14.76 18.62 -6.06
CA MET A 372 -15.51 19.61 -6.86
C MET A 372 -17.01 19.31 -6.91
N GLU A 373 -17.38 18.05 -6.98
CA GLU A 373 -18.78 17.60 -7.03
C GLU A 373 -19.40 17.37 -5.64
N ASN A 374 -18.67 17.68 -4.56
CA ASN A 374 -19.08 17.43 -3.17
C ASN A 374 -19.50 15.96 -2.91
N VAL A 375 -18.84 15.01 -3.55
CA VAL A 375 -19.06 13.58 -3.35
C VAL A 375 -18.14 13.07 -2.24
N PRO A 376 -18.67 12.58 -1.10
CA PRO A 376 -17.86 12.08 -0.01
C PRO A 376 -17.11 10.80 -0.42
N TYR A 377 -15.82 10.72 -0.06
CA TYR A 377 -14.99 9.57 -0.40
C TYR A 377 -14.06 9.16 0.75
N SER A 378 -13.50 7.98 0.66
CA SER A 378 -12.44 7.47 1.54
C SER A 378 -11.40 6.69 0.75
N ILE A 379 -10.14 6.76 1.18
CA ILE A 379 -9.04 6.02 0.56
C ILE A 379 -8.64 4.87 1.47
N ILE A 380 -8.72 3.64 0.96
CA ILE A 380 -8.29 2.45 1.71
C ILE A 380 -6.84 2.12 1.36
N GLY A 381 -6.02 1.94 2.42
CA GLY A 381 -4.60 1.58 2.27
C GLY A 381 -3.71 2.73 1.79
N GLY A 382 -4.19 3.96 1.87
CA GLY A 382 -3.47 5.16 1.49
C GLY A 382 -3.82 6.37 2.35
N VAL A 383 -3.12 7.45 2.12
CA VAL A 383 -3.44 8.80 2.64
C VAL A 383 -3.87 9.65 1.45
N ASN A 384 -4.74 10.63 1.70
CA ASN A 384 -5.13 11.61 0.71
C ASN A 384 -3.90 12.21 0.02
N PHE A 385 -4.01 12.52 -1.26
CA PHE A 385 -2.86 12.90 -2.08
C PHE A 385 -2.02 14.02 -1.45
N TYR A 386 -2.67 15.11 -1.04
CA TYR A 386 -1.97 16.26 -0.44
C TYR A 386 -1.51 16.03 1.01
N ALA A 387 -1.99 14.97 1.68
CA ALA A 387 -1.53 14.57 3.00
C ALA A 387 -0.29 13.65 2.97
N ARG A 388 0.12 13.14 1.80
CA ARG A 388 1.30 12.28 1.63
C ARG A 388 2.57 13.01 2.00
N ARG A 389 3.50 12.28 2.60
CA ARG A 389 4.74 12.84 3.16
C ARG A 389 5.56 13.60 2.11
N GLU A 390 5.84 12.95 0.98
CA GLU A 390 6.63 13.51 -0.13
C GLU A 390 5.98 14.74 -0.74
N ILE A 391 4.64 14.76 -0.83
CA ILE A 391 3.88 15.91 -1.33
C ILE A 391 3.98 17.07 -0.34
N LYS A 392 3.76 16.80 0.97
CA LYS A 392 3.94 17.82 2.02
C LYS A 392 5.36 18.36 2.08
N ASP A 393 6.37 17.53 1.83
CA ASP A 393 7.76 17.97 1.82
C ASP A 393 8.03 18.92 0.65
N ILE A 394 7.59 18.57 -0.57
CA ILE A 394 7.74 19.44 -1.75
C ILE A 394 6.92 20.73 -1.59
N LEU A 395 5.68 20.66 -1.14
CA LEU A 395 4.86 21.85 -0.86
C LEU A 395 5.50 22.74 0.20
N ALA A 396 6.17 22.18 1.21
CA ALA A 396 6.87 22.97 2.22
C ALA A 396 8.09 23.73 1.60
N TYR A 397 8.78 23.15 0.62
CA TYR A 397 9.78 23.90 -0.16
C TYR A 397 9.15 25.07 -0.91
N LEU A 398 8.04 24.83 -1.61
CA LEU A 398 7.34 25.88 -2.36
C LEU A 398 6.82 26.98 -1.44
N ARG A 399 6.24 26.63 -0.28
CA ARG A 399 5.79 27.59 0.75
C ARG A 399 6.95 28.41 1.29
N THR A 400 8.09 27.78 1.61
CA THR A 400 9.29 28.48 2.07
C THR A 400 9.84 29.44 1.01
N MET A 401 9.74 29.11 -0.27
CA MET A 401 10.11 30.00 -1.37
C MET A 401 9.13 31.18 -1.51
N ALA A 402 7.83 30.92 -1.40
CA ALA A 402 6.82 31.96 -1.50
C ALA A 402 6.78 32.86 -0.26
N ASN A 403 6.88 32.27 0.93
CA ASN A 403 6.83 32.97 2.22
C ASN A 403 7.93 32.45 3.16
N GLY A 404 9.01 33.19 3.31
CA GLY A 404 10.14 32.84 4.17
C GLY A 404 9.85 32.92 5.67
N THR A 405 8.68 33.39 6.11
CA THR A 405 8.29 33.49 7.52
C THR A 405 7.49 32.29 8.04
N ASP A 406 7.20 31.30 7.17
CA ASP A 406 6.55 30.03 7.57
C ASP A 406 7.55 29.07 8.23
N ASP A 407 7.75 29.26 9.53
CA ASP A 407 8.68 28.45 10.33
C ASP A 407 8.38 26.95 10.31
N LEU A 408 7.11 26.54 10.18
CA LEU A 408 6.72 25.13 10.11
C LEU A 408 7.26 24.49 8.84
N SER A 409 7.08 25.13 7.70
CA SER A 409 7.61 24.66 6.41
C SER A 409 9.13 24.62 6.39
N VAL A 410 9.80 25.67 6.90
CA VAL A 410 11.27 25.71 6.97
C VAL A 410 11.81 24.55 7.83
N ARG A 411 11.28 24.35 9.03
CA ARG A 411 11.71 23.25 9.93
C ARG A 411 11.46 21.88 9.33
N ARG A 412 10.42 21.70 8.55
CA ARG A 412 10.12 20.44 7.87
C ARG A 412 11.19 20.07 6.85
N ILE A 413 11.68 21.05 6.08
CA ILE A 413 12.57 20.80 4.93
C ILE A 413 14.05 20.97 5.21
N ILE A 414 14.45 21.60 6.32
CA ILE A 414 15.85 21.94 6.60
C ILE A 414 16.80 20.73 6.56
N ASN A 415 16.29 19.55 6.92
CA ASN A 415 17.03 18.28 6.87
C ASN A 415 16.36 17.22 6.01
N THR A 416 15.51 17.61 5.06
CA THR A 416 14.83 16.74 4.11
C THR A 416 15.03 17.26 2.69
N PRO A 417 15.82 16.63 1.81
CA PRO A 417 16.71 15.47 2.03
C PRO A 417 17.75 15.65 3.12
N LYS A 418 18.36 14.56 3.59
CA LYS A 418 19.30 14.60 4.72
C LYS A 418 20.52 15.47 4.45
N ARG A 419 20.71 16.53 5.25
CA ARG A 419 21.87 17.46 5.21
C ARG A 419 22.77 17.36 6.43
N GLY A 420 22.45 16.44 7.36
CA GLY A 420 23.17 16.28 8.63
C GLY A 420 22.93 17.44 9.59
N ILE A 421 21.77 18.09 9.53
CA ILE A 421 21.29 19.10 10.46
C ILE A 421 20.38 18.36 11.45
N GLY A 422 20.90 18.09 12.67
CA GLY A 422 20.19 17.36 13.69
C GLY A 422 19.16 18.24 14.44
N GLU A 423 18.22 17.59 15.14
CA GLU A 423 17.12 18.23 15.87
C GLU A 423 17.62 19.24 16.91
N THR A 424 18.70 18.92 17.65
CA THR A 424 19.33 19.83 18.59
C THR A 424 19.84 21.12 17.95
N THR A 425 20.29 21.05 16.68
CA THR A 425 20.71 22.22 15.89
C THR A 425 19.50 23.06 15.52
N VAL A 426 18.41 22.42 15.08
CA VAL A 426 17.13 23.07 14.75
C VAL A 426 16.56 23.79 15.98
N LEU A 427 16.55 23.14 17.14
CA LEU A 427 16.07 23.74 18.39
C LEU A 427 16.87 24.98 18.78
N ARG A 428 18.22 24.95 18.66
CA ARG A 428 19.05 26.13 18.97
C ARG A 428 18.77 27.33 18.06
N VAL A 429 18.51 27.08 16.77
CA VAL A 429 18.10 28.17 15.86
C VAL A 429 16.71 28.71 16.24
N ALA A 430 15.78 27.82 16.59
CA ALA A 430 14.44 28.20 17.05
C ALA A 430 14.46 29.03 18.34
N ASP A 431 15.26 28.62 19.33
CA ASP A 431 15.44 29.36 20.60
C ASP A 431 16.04 30.74 20.36
N TYR A 432 17.01 30.83 19.45
CA TYR A 432 17.61 32.12 19.06
C TYR A 432 16.63 33.02 18.32
N ALA A 433 15.85 32.47 17.36
CA ALA A 433 14.78 33.17 16.67
C ALA A 433 13.76 33.76 17.66
N ALA A 434 13.29 32.93 18.60
CA ALA A 434 12.38 33.37 19.66
C ALA A 434 12.96 34.48 20.56
N SER A 435 14.26 34.38 20.90
CA SER A 435 14.94 35.41 21.71
C SER A 435 15.11 36.75 21.00
N CYS A 436 15.22 36.71 19.66
CA CYS A 436 15.38 37.91 18.84
C CYS A 436 14.02 38.44 18.32
N GLY A 437 12.94 37.71 18.48
CA GLY A 437 11.62 38.06 17.88
C GLY A 437 11.60 38.01 16.35
N THR A 438 12.42 37.14 15.74
CA THR A 438 12.56 37.00 14.28
C THR A 438 12.02 35.64 13.83
N SER A 439 11.86 35.47 12.50
CA SER A 439 11.48 34.17 11.92
C SER A 439 12.64 33.16 12.01
N PHE A 440 12.33 31.87 11.96
CA PHE A 440 13.35 30.82 11.94
C PHE A 440 14.29 30.96 10.73
N MET A 441 13.78 31.33 9.55
CA MET A 441 14.60 31.52 8.35
C MET A 441 15.56 32.70 8.49
N GLU A 442 15.11 33.77 9.11
CA GLU A 442 15.95 34.95 9.37
C GLU A 442 17.03 34.61 10.40
N ALA A 443 16.71 33.93 11.48
CA ALA A 443 17.70 33.43 12.44
C ALA A 443 18.68 32.44 11.79
N ALA A 444 18.22 31.58 10.88
CA ALA A 444 19.05 30.65 10.10
C ALA A 444 20.01 31.40 9.14
N SER A 445 19.59 32.52 8.55
CA SER A 445 20.49 33.36 7.71
C SER A 445 21.66 33.94 8.50
N HIS A 446 21.50 34.14 9.80
CA HIS A 446 22.50 34.57 10.74
C HIS A 446 23.15 33.42 11.56
N ALA A 447 23.21 32.22 10.98
CA ALA A 447 23.67 30.99 11.68
C ALA A 447 25.07 31.14 12.33
N ALA A 448 25.91 32.00 11.83
CA ALA A 448 27.27 32.24 12.37
C ALA A 448 27.26 32.88 13.77
N VAL A 449 26.20 33.62 14.14
CA VAL A 449 26.09 34.29 15.44
C VAL A 449 25.17 33.54 16.42
N VAL A 450 24.49 32.48 15.98
CA VAL A 450 23.66 31.64 16.85
C VAL A 450 24.52 30.85 17.82
N PRO A 451 24.31 30.97 19.15
CA PRO A 451 25.14 30.29 20.13
C PRO A 451 25.10 28.77 20.02
N GLY A 452 26.24 28.12 20.12
CA GLY A 452 26.36 26.68 20.23
C GLY A 452 26.19 25.88 18.93
N LEU A 453 26.06 26.48 17.76
CA LEU A 453 25.95 25.76 16.47
C LEU A 453 27.25 25.12 15.99
N GLY A 454 28.42 25.76 16.27
CA GLY A 454 29.71 25.24 15.88
C GLY A 454 29.79 24.91 14.37
N ARG A 455 30.22 23.67 14.05
CA ARG A 455 30.33 23.21 12.65
C ARG A 455 28.96 23.07 11.94
N SER A 456 27.86 23.06 12.65
CA SER A 456 26.53 22.97 12.06
C SER A 456 26.08 24.28 11.40
N ALA A 457 26.71 25.42 11.76
CA ALA A 457 26.39 26.70 11.16
C ALA A 457 26.62 26.74 9.63
N SER A 458 27.70 26.11 9.13
CA SER A 458 27.95 26.02 7.68
C SER A 458 26.85 25.29 6.93
N LYS A 459 26.33 24.19 7.50
CA LYS A 459 25.22 23.41 6.89
C LYS A 459 23.93 24.21 6.81
N ILE A 460 23.65 25.00 7.84
CA ILE A 460 22.48 25.88 7.86
C ILE A 460 22.67 26.99 6.79
N THR A 461 23.84 27.58 6.71
CA THR A 461 24.15 28.60 5.68
C THR A 461 24.00 28.00 4.26
N GLU A 462 24.43 26.76 4.04
CA GLU A 462 24.25 26.06 2.75
C GLU A 462 22.76 25.87 2.43
N PHE A 463 21.95 25.50 3.42
CA PHE A 463 20.51 25.39 3.24
C PHE A 463 19.86 26.74 2.91
N VAL A 464 20.22 27.81 3.61
CA VAL A 464 19.72 29.16 3.31
C VAL A 464 20.08 29.57 1.89
N ARG A 465 21.34 29.38 1.47
CA ARG A 465 21.78 29.63 0.09
C ARG A 465 21.00 28.85 -0.95
N LEU A 466 20.64 27.58 -0.65
CA LEU A 466 19.82 26.79 -1.53
C LEU A 466 18.43 27.43 -1.72
N ILE A 467 17.77 27.85 -0.63
CA ILE A 467 16.47 28.53 -0.73
C ILE A 467 16.54 29.84 -1.49
N GLU A 468 17.56 30.66 -1.22
CA GLU A 468 17.80 31.93 -1.95
C GLU A 468 18.06 31.69 -3.44
N LYS A 469 18.86 30.68 -3.77
CA LYS A 469 19.11 30.26 -5.17
C LYS A 469 17.79 29.87 -5.85
N LEU A 470 16.97 29.05 -5.21
CA LEU A 470 15.66 28.59 -5.75
C LEU A 470 14.74 29.81 -5.96
N ARG A 471 14.65 30.73 -5.01
CA ARG A 471 13.89 31.98 -5.13
C ARG A 471 14.34 32.84 -6.31
N SER A 472 15.64 33.09 -6.43
CA SER A 472 16.20 33.92 -7.51
C SER A 472 15.99 33.30 -8.90
N GLN A 473 16.12 31.98 -9.00
CA GLN A 473 15.95 31.23 -10.25
C GLN A 473 14.48 31.01 -10.63
N SER A 474 13.51 31.27 -9.74
CA SER A 474 12.07 31.13 -10.03
C SER A 474 11.54 32.29 -10.89
N ALA A 475 12.23 33.40 -10.96
CA ALA A 475 11.80 34.58 -11.73
C ALA A 475 11.57 34.22 -13.21
N GLY A 476 10.39 34.60 -13.73
CA GLY A 476 10.01 34.35 -15.13
C GLY A 476 9.67 32.91 -15.49
N LYS A 477 9.70 31.97 -14.52
CA LYS A 477 9.33 30.55 -14.73
C LYS A 477 7.85 30.31 -14.43
N ASN A 478 7.26 29.35 -15.13
CA ASN A 478 5.95 28.80 -14.76
C ASN A 478 6.07 27.88 -13.53
N VAL A 479 4.94 27.52 -12.91
CA VAL A 479 4.91 26.75 -11.65
C VAL A 479 5.47 25.34 -11.84
N ALA A 480 5.18 24.67 -12.95
CA ALA A 480 5.72 23.35 -13.25
C ALA A 480 7.25 23.33 -13.35
N ASP A 481 7.83 24.36 -13.96
CA ASP A 481 9.30 24.48 -14.07
C ASP A 481 9.97 24.86 -12.74
N ILE A 482 9.28 25.64 -11.89
CA ILE A 482 9.74 25.89 -10.51
C ILE A 482 9.76 24.56 -9.74
N LEU A 483 8.73 23.76 -9.84
CA LEU A 483 8.60 22.48 -9.15
C LEU A 483 9.70 21.49 -9.59
N LYS A 484 9.90 21.32 -10.91
CA LYS A 484 11.00 20.51 -11.47
C LYS A 484 12.38 21.00 -10.98
N MET A 485 12.57 22.31 -10.92
CA MET A 485 13.81 22.90 -10.40
C MET A 485 14.00 22.58 -8.91
N VAL A 486 12.95 22.70 -8.08
CA VAL A 486 13.01 22.35 -6.65
C VAL A 486 13.39 20.88 -6.48
N VAL A 487 12.71 19.97 -7.16
CA VAL A 487 12.99 18.53 -7.10
C VAL A 487 14.45 18.24 -7.46
N LYS A 488 14.96 18.80 -8.56
CA LYS A 488 16.32 18.61 -9.05
C LYS A 488 17.38 19.21 -8.11
N GLU A 489 17.25 20.47 -7.73
CA GLU A 489 18.27 21.17 -6.94
C GLU A 489 18.34 20.67 -5.48
N THR A 490 17.25 20.13 -4.97
CA THR A 490 17.23 19.53 -3.63
C THR A 490 17.78 18.11 -3.59
N GLY A 491 17.81 17.39 -4.72
CA GLY A 491 18.16 15.98 -4.79
C GLY A 491 17.12 15.06 -4.15
N TYR A 492 15.84 15.49 -4.09
CA TYR A 492 14.79 14.74 -3.40
C TYR A 492 14.46 13.42 -4.13
N VAL A 493 14.31 13.47 -5.45
CA VAL A 493 14.03 12.27 -6.27
C VAL A 493 15.26 11.38 -6.33
N GLU A 494 16.46 11.92 -6.46
CA GLU A 494 17.71 11.15 -6.42
C GLU A 494 17.87 10.36 -5.11
N GLU A 495 17.40 10.94 -3.97
CA GLU A 495 17.39 10.21 -2.69
C GLU A 495 16.40 9.04 -2.73
N LEU A 496 15.23 9.22 -3.33
CA LEU A 496 14.23 8.16 -3.49
C LEU A 496 14.70 7.08 -4.49
N GLU A 497 15.21 7.45 -5.66
CA GLU A 497 15.72 6.51 -6.66
C GLU A 497 16.80 5.58 -6.11
N ALA A 498 17.64 6.14 -5.22
CA ALA A 498 18.69 5.35 -4.58
C ALA A 498 18.16 4.38 -3.51
N GLU A 499 16.90 4.50 -3.05
CA GLU A 499 16.25 3.51 -2.16
C GLU A 499 15.96 2.18 -2.89
N ARG A 500 15.75 2.20 -4.22
CA ARG A 500 15.47 1.04 -5.08
C ARG A 500 14.35 0.14 -4.54
N THR A 501 13.28 0.76 -4.03
CA THR A 501 12.10 0.05 -3.50
C THR A 501 10.85 0.47 -4.27
N ASP A 502 9.85 -0.41 -4.37
CA ASP A 502 8.57 -0.08 -5.00
C ASP A 502 7.88 1.11 -4.30
N GLU A 503 8.02 1.22 -2.97
CA GLU A 503 7.51 2.36 -2.20
C GLU A 503 8.18 3.69 -2.61
N ALA A 504 9.47 3.66 -2.93
CA ALA A 504 10.17 4.85 -3.43
C ALA A 504 9.72 5.20 -4.85
N LEU A 505 9.46 4.22 -5.71
CA LEU A 505 8.88 4.44 -7.04
C LEU A 505 7.46 5.04 -6.95
N ASP A 506 6.64 4.56 -6.02
CA ASP A 506 5.30 5.14 -5.75
C ASP A 506 5.41 6.61 -5.30
N ARG A 507 6.38 6.95 -4.43
CA ARG A 507 6.60 8.33 -4.00
C ARG A 507 7.08 9.22 -5.14
N ILE A 508 7.95 8.72 -6.01
CA ILE A 508 8.38 9.42 -7.22
C ILE A 508 7.18 9.68 -8.14
N ALA A 509 6.34 8.67 -8.36
CA ALA A 509 5.11 8.82 -9.14
C ALA A 509 4.16 9.87 -8.55
N ASN A 510 4.07 9.98 -7.22
CA ASN A 510 3.30 11.03 -6.55
C ASN A 510 3.89 12.43 -6.81
N ILE A 511 5.21 12.58 -6.78
CA ILE A 511 5.88 13.86 -7.10
C ILE A 511 5.67 14.22 -8.58
N ASP A 512 5.77 13.25 -9.50
CA ASP A 512 5.48 13.43 -10.92
C ASP A 512 4.04 13.89 -11.16
N GLU A 513 3.10 13.38 -10.37
CA GLU A 513 1.69 13.79 -10.42
C GLU A 513 1.48 15.21 -9.88
N LEU A 514 2.23 15.65 -8.86
CA LEU A 514 2.22 17.04 -8.42
C LEU A 514 2.77 17.99 -9.49
N ILE A 515 3.83 17.60 -10.20
CA ILE A 515 4.38 18.35 -11.34
C ILE A 515 3.33 18.45 -12.46
N SER A 516 2.59 17.36 -12.71
CA SER A 516 1.52 17.34 -13.69
C SER A 516 0.37 18.28 -13.33
N LYS A 517 0.03 18.39 -12.04
CA LYS A 517 -0.95 19.35 -11.54
C LYS A 517 -0.48 20.80 -11.76
N ALA A 518 0.78 21.08 -11.46
CA ALA A 518 1.34 22.41 -11.70
C ALA A 518 1.32 22.79 -13.19
N ALA A 519 1.63 21.85 -14.09
CA ALA A 519 1.54 22.11 -15.52
C ALA A 519 0.10 22.34 -16.01
N GLN A 520 -0.89 21.66 -15.42
CA GLN A 520 -2.31 21.92 -15.71
C GLN A 520 -2.73 23.31 -15.25
N PHE A 521 -2.25 23.76 -14.08
CA PHE A 521 -2.46 25.11 -13.59
C PHE A 521 -1.89 26.15 -14.56
N ASP A 522 -0.64 25.97 -15.02
CA ASP A 522 0.02 26.85 -15.97
C ASP A 522 -0.76 26.94 -17.30
N GLN A 523 -1.18 25.80 -17.87
CA GLN A 523 -2.00 25.74 -19.10
C GLN A 523 -3.37 26.44 -18.96
N ALA A 524 -3.99 26.35 -17.78
CA ALA A 524 -5.24 27.04 -17.51
C ALA A 524 -5.03 28.57 -17.50
N ALA A 525 -3.97 29.03 -16.83
CA ALA A 525 -3.62 30.46 -16.80
C ALA A 525 -3.32 31.03 -18.19
N GLU A 526 -2.60 30.26 -19.05
CA GLU A 526 -2.33 30.67 -20.45
C GLU A 526 -3.61 30.81 -21.28
N LYS A 527 -4.56 29.89 -21.13
CA LYS A 527 -5.85 29.95 -21.86
C LYS A 527 -6.72 31.14 -21.43
N PHE A 528 -6.76 31.48 -20.16
CA PHE A 528 -7.50 32.63 -19.66
C PHE A 528 -6.86 33.94 -20.13
N GLY A 529 -5.53 34.05 -20.12
CA GLY A 529 -4.82 35.23 -20.63
C GLY A 529 -4.99 35.44 -22.15
N ALA A 530 -5.16 34.35 -22.92
CA ALA A 530 -5.40 34.45 -24.38
C ALA A 530 -6.82 34.91 -24.73
N VAL A 531 -7.84 34.54 -23.94
CA VAL A 531 -9.24 34.97 -24.20
C VAL A 531 -9.46 36.44 -23.91
N GLU A 532 -8.83 37.03 -22.89
CA GLU A 532 -8.89 38.47 -22.61
C GLU A 532 -8.13 39.32 -23.63
N GLY A 533 -7.14 38.71 -24.36
CA GLY A 533 -6.39 39.38 -25.42
C GLY A 533 -7.15 39.53 -26.76
N GLU A 534 -8.09 38.61 -27.08
CA GLU A 534 -8.86 38.66 -28.33
C GLU A 534 -10.05 39.63 -28.25
N ASP A 535 -10.64 39.83 -27.07
CA ASP A 535 -11.76 40.79 -26.90
C ASP A 535 -11.32 42.27 -26.84
N SER A 536 -10.03 42.55 -26.65
CA SER A 536 -9.53 43.95 -26.60
C SER A 536 -9.20 44.60 -27.98
N VAL A 537 -9.35 43.84 -29.08
CA VAL A 537 -9.02 44.35 -30.45
C VAL A 537 -10.24 44.80 -31.24
N GLN A 538 -11.49 44.67 -30.76
CA GLN A 538 -12.72 45.03 -31.48
C GLN A 538 -13.55 46.15 -30.86
N SER A 539 -13.01 47.11 -30.12
CA SER A 539 -13.73 48.33 -29.82
C SER A 539 -12.91 49.57 -30.25
N GLY A 540 -12.83 49.75 -31.56
CA GLY A 540 -12.36 50.96 -32.19
C GLY A 540 -13.50 52.00 -32.27
N ALA A 541 -13.20 53.18 -31.72
CA ALA A 541 -13.71 54.48 -32.10
C ALA A 541 -15.24 54.78 -32.14
N VAL A 542 -15.75 55.39 -31.10
CA VAL A 542 -16.78 56.40 -31.26
C VAL A 542 -16.36 57.63 -30.40
N GLU A 543 -16.00 58.73 -31.07
CA GLU A 543 -15.85 60.04 -30.48
C GLU A 543 -17.20 60.60 -29.99
N GLY A 544 -17.22 61.16 -28.78
CA GLY A 544 -18.38 61.82 -28.23
C GLY A 544 -18.00 62.69 -27.02
N GLU A 545 -17.80 63.99 -27.30
CA GLU A 545 -17.56 65.07 -26.32
C GLU A 545 -18.70 65.22 -25.32
N GLY A 546 -18.39 65.40 -24.05
CA GLY A 546 -19.36 65.76 -23.02
C GLY A 546 -18.76 66.08 -21.67
N SER A 547 -18.31 67.29 -21.51
CA SER A 547 -17.95 67.95 -20.25
C SER A 547 -19.07 67.97 -19.24
N VAL A 548 -18.82 67.75 -17.97
CA VAL A 548 -19.40 68.48 -16.80
C VAL A 548 -18.51 68.25 -15.53
N GLN A 549 -18.42 69.40 -14.83
CA GLN A 549 -17.59 69.75 -13.68
C GLN A 549 -17.88 69.05 -12.34
N SER A 550 -16.81 68.91 -11.58
CA SER A 550 -16.54 69.27 -10.15
C SER A 550 -17.48 68.83 -9.03
N GLY A 551 -16.91 68.31 -8.02
CA GLY A 551 -17.39 68.21 -6.66
C GLY A 551 -16.35 67.51 -5.74
N ALA A 552 -15.49 68.33 -5.13
CA ALA A 552 -14.52 67.88 -4.11
C ALA A 552 -15.25 67.65 -2.77
N VAL A 553 -14.96 66.52 -2.13
CA VAL A 553 -14.99 66.35 -0.64
C VAL A 553 -13.77 65.58 -0.21
N GLU A 554 -12.97 66.25 0.59
CA GLU A 554 -11.83 65.65 1.31
C GLU A 554 -12.28 64.65 2.39
N GLY A 555 -11.58 63.55 2.52
CA GLY A 555 -11.69 62.59 3.63
C GLY A 555 -10.48 61.69 3.61
N GLU A 556 -9.51 61.95 4.45
CA GLU A 556 -8.27 61.22 4.63
C GLU A 556 -8.54 59.81 5.13
N GLY A 557 -7.82 58.82 4.57
CA GLY A 557 -7.81 57.42 5.02
C GLY A 557 -7.03 56.50 4.06
N SER A 558 -5.71 56.71 3.99
CA SER A 558 -4.81 55.93 3.13
C SER A 558 -4.68 54.48 3.62
N VAL A 559 -5.18 53.54 2.83
CA VAL A 559 -4.59 52.19 2.75
C VAL A 559 -4.37 51.94 1.25
N GLN A 560 -3.12 52.16 0.81
CA GLN A 560 -2.68 51.76 -0.51
C GLN A 560 -2.44 50.23 -0.50
N SER A 561 -3.28 49.46 -1.15
CA SER A 561 -2.93 48.20 -1.78
C SER A 561 -3.53 48.23 -3.19
N GLY A 562 -2.91 49.01 -4.04
CA GLY A 562 -3.22 49.02 -5.46
C GLY A 562 -2.25 48.08 -6.17
N ALA A 563 -2.62 46.87 -6.39
CA ALA A 563 -2.06 46.07 -7.50
C ALA A 563 -2.96 46.37 -8.70
N GLU A 564 -2.55 47.24 -9.55
CA GLU A 564 -3.14 47.41 -10.89
C GLU A 564 -2.96 46.09 -11.65
N LEU A 565 -4.04 45.39 -11.84
CA LEU A 565 -4.16 44.23 -12.71
C LEU A 565 -3.99 44.72 -14.15
N HIS A 566 -2.81 44.58 -14.73
CA HIS A 566 -2.65 44.66 -16.18
C HIS A 566 -3.35 43.44 -16.78
N ALA A 567 -4.52 43.66 -17.38
CA ALA A 567 -5.24 42.67 -18.17
C ALA A 567 -4.29 42.11 -19.26
N GLY A 568 -4.14 40.78 -19.33
CA GLY A 568 -3.45 40.11 -20.44
C GLY A 568 -2.03 39.58 -20.19
N GLN A 569 -1.45 39.69 -18.98
CA GLN A 569 -0.14 39.03 -18.69
C GLN A 569 -0.30 37.81 -17.78
N VAL A 570 0.09 36.63 -18.30
CA VAL A 570 0.19 35.40 -17.49
C VAL A 570 1.20 35.63 -16.36
N ARG A 571 0.78 35.46 -15.11
CA ARG A 571 1.69 35.59 -13.95
C ARG A 571 2.72 34.48 -13.99
N THR A 572 3.96 34.81 -13.69
CA THR A 572 5.09 33.87 -13.60
C THR A 572 5.85 34.05 -12.29
N GLY A 573 6.72 33.11 -11.96
CA GLY A 573 7.56 33.18 -10.77
C GLY A 573 6.81 33.03 -9.45
N LEU A 574 7.26 33.75 -8.42
CA LEU A 574 6.67 33.65 -7.07
C LEU A 574 5.18 34.04 -6.99
N PRO A 575 4.66 35.05 -7.74
CA PRO A 575 3.22 35.32 -7.73
C PRO A 575 2.37 34.16 -8.26
N ALA A 576 2.77 33.52 -9.35
CA ALA A 576 2.09 32.32 -9.88
C ALA A 576 2.16 31.15 -8.90
N LEU A 577 3.30 31.02 -8.22
CA LEU A 577 3.50 30.01 -7.19
C LEU A 577 2.56 30.21 -5.98
N GLN A 578 2.32 31.45 -5.58
CA GLN A 578 1.36 31.77 -4.50
C GLN A 578 -0.06 31.38 -4.90
N ASP A 579 -0.50 31.75 -6.12
CA ASP A 579 -1.82 31.39 -6.64
C ASP A 579 -2.02 29.87 -6.70
N PHE A 580 -0.99 29.13 -7.11
CA PHE A 580 -1.00 27.66 -7.10
C PHE A 580 -1.12 27.07 -5.70
N LEU A 581 -0.33 27.59 -4.73
CA LEU A 581 -0.36 27.12 -3.34
C LEU A 581 -1.71 27.41 -2.67
N GLU A 582 -2.36 28.52 -3.00
CA GLU A 582 -3.70 28.85 -2.55
C GLU A 582 -4.71 27.84 -3.09
N GLN A 583 -4.67 27.53 -4.39
CA GLN A 583 -5.52 26.52 -5.00
C GLN A 583 -5.34 25.15 -4.33
N VAL A 584 -4.10 24.75 -4.05
CA VAL A 584 -3.79 23.47 -3.36
C VAL A 584 -4.33 23.47 -1.93
N ALA A 585 -4.20 24.59 -1.22
CA ALA A 585 -4.70 24.70 0.16
C ALA A 585 -6.22 24.54 0.25
N LEU A 586 -6.95 25.18 -0.67
CA LEU A 586 -8.42 25.07 -0.75
C LEU A 586 -8.90 23.63 -0.99
N VAL A 587 -8.13 22.82 -1.73
CA VAL A 587 -8.45 21.39 -1.96
C VAL A 587 -8.15 20.55 -0.71
N ALA A 588 -7.08 20.86 0.02
CA ALA A 588 -6.64 20.07 1.18
C ALA A 588 -7.54 20.21 2.44
N ASP A 589 -8.21 21.36 2.61
CA ASP A 589 -9.04 21.65 3.80
C ASP A 589 -10.44 20.99 3.80
N ILE A 590 -10.92 20.53 2.63
CA ILE A 590 -12.26 19.94 2.50
C ILE A 590 -12.33 18.48 3.01
N ASP A 591 -11.19 17.85 3.29
CA ASP A 591 -11.07 16.41 3.66
C ASP A 591 -11.54 16.05 5.10
N SER A 592 -12.02 16.98 5.92
CA SER A 592 -12.36 16.75 7.34
C SER A 592 -13.82 16.37 7.60
N LEU A 593 -14.38 15.40 6.85
CA LEU A 593 -15.76 14.92 7.07
C LEU A 593 -15.82 13.74 8.04
N ALA A 594 -16.90 13.67 8.84
CA ALA A 594 -17.15 12.68 9.91
C ALA A 594 -17.09 11.21 9.46
N ASP A 595 -16.65 10.31 10.35
CA ASP A 595 -16.32 8.89 10.06
C ASP A 595 -17.48 7.96 9.66
N ASP A 596 -18.75 8.36 9.83
CA ASP A 596 -19.94 7.51 9.60
C ASP A 596 -20.71 7.81 8.30
N ALA A 597 -20.14 8.55 7.36
CA ALA A 597 -20.83 8.94 6.14
C ALA A 597 -20.80 7.85 5.05
N ASP A 598 -21.90 7.77 4.25
CA ASP A 598 -21.96 6.99 3.02
C ASP A 598 -20.97 7.55 1.98
N ARG A 599 -19.87 6.86 1.72
CA ARG A 599 -18.68 7.35 0.98
C ARG A 599 -18.28 6.45 -0.17
N VAL A 600 -17.87 7.04 -1.29
CA VAL A 600 -17.20 6.33 -2.40
C VAL A 600 -15.82 5.84 -1.91
N VAL A 601 -15.48 4.61 -2.23
CA VAL A 601 -14.22 4.00 -1.79
C VAL A 601 -13.20 4.04 -2.93
N LEU A 602 -12.05 4.65 -2.65
CA LEU A 602 -10.90 4.69 -3.56
C LEU A 602 -9.80 3.79 -3.03
N MET A 603 -9.18 2.97 -3.91
CA MET A 603 -8.06 2.13 -3.52
C MET A 603 -7.28 1.61 -4.72
N THR A 604 -6.07 1.11 -4.44
CA THR A 604 -5.32 0.36 -5.45
C THR A 604 -5.97 -1.02 -5.67
N LEU A 605 -5.73 -1.60 -6.85
CA LEU A 605 -6.18 -2.95 -7.20
C LEU A 605 -5.68 -4.00 -6.17
N HIS A 606 -4.45 -3.84 -5.64
CA HIS A 606 -3.91 -4.72 -4.61
C HIS A 606 -4.68 -4.62 -3.29
N ALA A 607 -5.04 -3.41 -2.86
CA ALA A 607 -5.81 -3.20 -1.64
C ALA A 607 -7.26 -3.73 -1.75
N ALA A 608 -7.76 -3.89 -2.98
CA ALA A 608 -9.11 -4.40 -3.25
C ALA A 608 -9.24 -5.92 -3.04
N LYS A 609 -8.12 -6.65 -2.90
CA LYS A 609 -8.16 -8.09 -2.63
C LYS A 609 -8.92 -8.40 -1.34
N GLY A 610 -9.87 -9.34 -1.41
CA GLY A 610 -10.75 -9.69 -0.28
C GLY A 610 -12.00 -8.82 -0.14
N LEU A 611 -12.07 -7.64 -0.77
CA LEU A 611 -13.23 -6.75 -0.75
C LEU A 611 -14.19 -7.02 -1.91
N GLU A 612 -15.40 -6.40 -1.87
CA GLU A 612 -16.42 -6.53 -2.90
C GLU A 612 -17.41 -5.37 -2.86
N PHE A 613 -17.82 -4.87 -4.03
CA PHE A 613 -18.69 -3.70 -4.19
C PHE A 613 -19.76 -3.95 -5.25
N ASP A 614 -20.92 -3.32 -5.10
CA ASP A 614 -22.01 -3.46 -6.07
C ASP A 614 -21.65 -2.84 -7.43
N ASN A 615 -20.94 -1.70 -7.43
CA ASN A 615 -20.52 -0.97 -8.61
C ASN A 615 -19.02 -0.67 -8.53
N VAL A 616 -18.26 -1.12 -9.52
CA VAL A 616 -16.80 -0.97 -9.59
C VAL A 616 -16.39 -0.25 -10.85
N TYR A 617 -15.51 0.73 -10.69
CA TYR A 617 -14.78 1.38 -11.78
C TYR A 617 -13.33 0.96 -11.74
N LEU A 618 -12.81 0.40 -12.85
CA LEU A 618 -11.37 0.20 -13.06
C LEU A 618 -10.85 1.36 -13.88
N ALA A 619 -10.16 2.29 -13.23
CA ALA A 619 -9.65 3.51 -13.84
C ALA A 619 -8.22 3.32 -14.36
N GLY A 620 -7.93 3.92 -15.53
CA GLY A 620 -6.59 3.87 -16.10
C GLY A 620 -6.22 2.56 -16.77
N MET A 621 -7.18 1.96 -17.48
CA MET A 621 -6.93 0.75 -18.28
C MET A 621 -6.14 1.10 -19.56
N ASP A 622 -4.85 1.44 -19.37
CA ASP A 622 -3.96 1.92 -20.44
C ASP A 622 -2.64 1.14 -20.43
N ASP A 623 -2.17 0.64 -21.59
CA ASP A 623 -0.87 -0.03 -21.73
C ASP A 623 0.27 0.91 -21.31
N GLY A 624 1.12 0.47 -20.38
CA GLY A 624 2.18 1.27 -19.77
C GLY A 624 1.80 1.79 -18.36
N LEU A 625 0.50 1.88 -18.04
CA LEU A 625 -0.02 2.17 -16.71
C LEU A 625 -0.59 0.90 -16.08
N PHE A 626 -1.49 0.22 -16.77
CA PHE A 626 -2.06 -1.07 -16.37
C PHE A 626 -2.36 -1.95 -17.61
N PRO A 627 -1.50 -2.94 -17.92
CA PRO A 627 -0.29 -3.34 -17.21
C PRO A 627 0.79 -2.27 -17.21
N SER A 628 1.68 -2.35 -16.18
CA SER A 628 2.79 -1.40 -16.01
C SER A 628 3.80 -1.50 -17.16
N TYR A 629 4.48 -0.40 -17.48
CA TYR A 629 5.54 -0.41 -18.49
C TYR A 629 6.66 -1.41 -18.13
N HIS A 630 6.99 -1.52 -16.85
CA HIS A 630 7.99 -2.48 -16.37
C HIS A 630 7.60 -3.91 -16.74
N SER A 631 6.40 -4.33 -16.40
CA SER A 631 5.91 -5.70 -16.68
C SER A 631 5.78 -5.98 -18.17
N ILE A 632 5.58 -4.94 -19.02
CA ILE A 632 5.58 -5.08 -20.47
C ILE A 632 7.00 -5.24 -21.02
N SER A 633 7.98 -4.50 -20.47
CA SER A 633 9.35 -4.39 -20.99
C SER A 633 10.34 -5.37 -20.38
N SER A 634 10.04 -5.99 -19.23
CA SER A 634 10.92 -6.97 -18.58
C SER A 634 11.26 -8.17 -19.48
N GLY A 635 10.39 -8.51 -20.41
CA GLY A 635 10.52 -9.72 -21.23
C GLY A 635 10.19 -11.01 -20.45
N GLU A 636 9.95 -10.91 -19.15
CA GLU A 636 9.51 -12.01 -18.30
C GLU A 636 8.00 -12.16 -18.41
N ARG A 637 7.59 -13.34 -18.83
CA ARG A 637 6.18 -13.65 -19.02
C ARG A 637 5.39 -13.60 -17.70
N GLU A 638 6.01 -14.02 -16.62
CA GLU A 638 5.42 -14.10 -15.30
C GLU A 638 4.99 -12.74 -14.76
N ASP A 639 5.73 -11.66 -15.08
CA ASP A 639 5.37 -10.30 -14.68
C ASP A 639 4.07 -9.83 -15.31
N LEU A 640 3.87 -10.15 -16.62
CA LEU A 640 2.62 -9.83 -17.30
C LEU A 640 1.46 -10.73 -16.83
N GLU A 641 1.75 -11.99 -16.50
CA GLU A 641 0.75 -12.90 -15.92
C GLU A 641 0.30 -12.45 -14.52
N GLU A 642 1.19 -11.85 -13.71
CA GLU A 642 0.82 -11.27 -12.42
C GLU A 642 -0.07 -10.03 -12.59
N GLU A 643 0.27 -9.11 -13.50
CA GLU A 643 -0.59 -7.96 -13.83
C GLU A 643 -1.97 -8.41 -14.34
N ARG A 644 -2.04 -9.53 -15.11
CA ARG A 644 -3.31 -10.09 -15.57
C ARG A 644 -4.12 -10.69 -14.41
N ARG A 645 -3.48 -11.34 -13.43
CA ARG A 645 -4.15 -11.77 -12.19
C ARG A 645 -4.68 -10.56 -11.41
N LEU A 646 -3.93 -9.47 -11.39
CA LEU A 646 -4.38 -8.22 -10.76
C LEU A 646 -5.61 -7.63 -11.48
N CYS A 647 -5.66 -7.71 -12.82
CA CYS A 647 -6.84 -7.35 -13.60
C CYS A 647 -8.04 -8.25 -13.27
N TYR A 648 -7.83 -9.56 -13.22
CA TYR A 648 -8.83 -10.53 -12.81
C TYR A 648 -9.35 -10.25 -11.38
N VAL A 649 -8.45 -9.91 -10.44
CA VAL A 649 -8.84 -9.49 -9.09
C VAL A 649 -9.75 -8.27 -9.16
N GLY A 650 -9.38 -7.22 -9.92
CA GLY A 650 -10.18 -6.01 -10.05
C GLY A 650 -11.58 -6.27 -10.62
N ILE A 651 -11.67 -7.01 -11.73
CA ILE A 651 -12.95 -7.38 -12.37
C ILE A 651 -13.85 -8.14 -11.38
N THR A 652 -13.29 -9.10 -10.64
CA THR A 652 -14.04 -9.95 -9.70
C THR A 652 -14.42 -9.25 -8.39
N ARG A 653 -14.08 -7.96 -8.20
CA ARG A 653 -14.60 -7.16 -7.08
C ARG A 653 -16.02 -6.69 -7.31
N ALA A 654 -16.45 -6.60 -8.57
CA ALA A 654 -17.79 -6.13 -8.94
C ALA A 654 -18.86 -7.20 -8.70
N LYS A 655 -19.97 -6.79 -8.07
CA LYS A 655 -21.17 -7.64 -7.91
C LYS A 655 -22.14 -7.47 -9.07
N LYS A 656 -22.56 -6.22 -9.36
CA LYS A 656 -23.66 -5.91 -10.27
C LYS A 656 -23.21 -5.15 -11.51
N ARG A 657 -22.28 -4.21 -11.35
CA ARG A 657 -21.85 -3.32 -12.44
C ARG A 657 -20.33 -3.16 -12.44
N LEU A 658 -19.75 -3.28 -13.62
CA LEU A 658 -18.34 -3.03 -13.89
C LEU A 658 -18.20 -2.01 -15.01
N THR A 659 -17.37 -0.99 -14.77
CA THR A 659 -17.00 0.03 -15.75
C THR A 659 -15.48 0.07 -15.88
N LEU A 660 -14.98 -0.10 -17.09
CA LEU A 660 -13.58 0.03 -17.44
C LEU A 660 -13.37 1.39 -18.10
N THR A 661 -12.36 2.14 -17.67
CA THR A 661 -12.06 3.44 -18.25
C THR A 661 -10.61 3.56 -18.69
N SER A 662 -10.38 4.30 -19.77
CA SER A 662 -9.10 4.51 -20.42
C SER A 662 -8.98 5.96 -20.89
N ALA A 663 -7.79 6.55 -20.87
CA ALA A 663 -7.51 7.87 -21.42
C ALA A 663 -6.44 7.79 -22.52
N LYS A 664 -6.63 8.55 -23.62
CA LYS A 664 -5.66 8.60 -24.73
C LYS A 664 -4.39 9.33 -24.29
N SER A 665 -4.54 10.35 -23.43
CA SER A 665 -3.41 11.13 -22.95
C SER A 665 -3.49 11.34 -21.45
N ARG A 666 -2.32 11.27 -20.81
CA ARG A 666 -2.12 11.58 -19.40
C ARG A 666 -0.94 12.54 -19.27
N MET A 667 -1.04 13.45 -18.34
CA MET A 667 0.09 14.30 -18.00
C MET A 667 0.99 13.55 -17.01
N LEU A 668 2.24 13.31 -17.42
CA LEU A 668 3.26 12.69 -16.60
C LEU A 668 4.49 13.60 -16.57
N ARG A 669 4.99 13.94 -15.37
CA ARG A 669 6.13 14.86 -15.18
C ARG A 669 5.94 16.23 -15.86
N GLY A 670 4.70 16.69 -15.98
CA GLY A 670 4.34 17.92 -16.68
C GLY A 670 4.47 17.85 -18.22
N GLN A 671 4.51 16.65 -18.78
CA GLN A 671 4.45 16.41 -20.22
C GLN A 671 3.25 15.54 -20.56
N THR A 672 2.62 15.80 -21.71
CA THR A 672 1.52 14.97 -22.19
C THR A 672 2.09 13.73 -22.86
N GLU A 673 1.79 12.57 -22.27
CA GLU A 673 2.10 11.28 -22.83
C GLU A 673 0.86 10.60 -23.41
N TRP A 674 1.05 9.86 -24.50
CA TRP A 674 -0.04 9.18 -25.21
C TRP A 674 -0.04 7.70 -24.89
N TYR A 675 -1.21 7.19 -24.53
CA TYR A 675 -1.41 5.80 -24.13
C TYR A 675 -2.33 5.05 -25.09
N ARG A 676 -2.07 3.76 -25.25
CA ARG A 676 -2.99 2.82 -25.89
C ARG A 676 -3.92 2.23 -24.83
N VAL A 677 -5.08 1.77 -25.27
CA VAL A 677 -5.97 0.99 -24.41
C VAL A 677 -5.24 -0.26 -23.92
N SER A 678 -5.46 -0.60 -22.67
CA SER A 678 -4.88 -1.80 -22.05
C SER A 678 -5.16 -3.05 -22.88
N ARG A 679 -4.13 -3.86 -23.12
CA ARG A 679 -4.25 -5.15 -23.79
C ARG A 679 -5.21 -6.11 -23.09
N PHE A 680 -5.44 -5.94 -21.79
CA PHE A 680 -6.40 -6.75 -21.04
C PHE A 680 -7.85 -6.50 -21.48
N ILE A 681 -8.15 -5.32 -22.03
CA ILE A 681 -9.47 -5.04 -22.63
C ILE A 681 -9.66 -5.82 -23.94
N ASP A 682 -8.60 -5.95 -24.74
CA ASP A 682 -8.66 -6.74 -25.99
C ASP A 682 -8.79 -8.27 -25.72
N GLU A 683 -8.55 -8.71 -24.50
CA GLU A 683 -8.76 -10.08 -24.04
C GLU A 683 -10.23 -10.37 -23.64
N ILE A 684 -11.07 -9.33 -23.54
CA ILE A 684 -12.51 -9.46 -23.23
C ILE A 684 -13.29 -9.56 -24.56
N PRO A 685 -14.16 -10.56 -24.76
CA PRO A 685 -15.02 -10.66 -25.91
C PRO A 685 -15.90 -9.42 -26.13
N GLU A 686 -15.98 -8.92 -27.37
CA GLU A 686 -16.72 -7.70 -27.70
C GLU A 686 -18.22 -7.77 -27.35
N GLU A 687 -18.81 -8.96 -27.42
CA GLU A 687 -20.21 -9.19 -27.04
C GLU A 687 -20.50 -8.92 -25.56
N LEU A 688 -19.49 -9.00 -24.69
CA LEU A 688 -19.61 -8.70 -23.26
C LEU A 688 -19.46 -7.20 -22.96
N LEU A 689 -18.96 -6.41 -23.91
CA LEU A 689 -18.69 -4.99 -23.76
C LEU A 689 -19.84 -4.13 -24.27
N ASP A 690 -20.17 -3.04 -23.53
CA ASP A 690 -20.89 -1.87 -24.03
C ASP A 690 -19.85 -0.79 -24.35
N ASP A 691 -19.37 -0.83 -25.62
CA ASP A 691 -18.26 -0.02 -26.05
C ASP A 691 -18.74 1.24 -26.79
N ASN A 692 -18.32 2.41 -26.32
CA ASN A 692 -18.66 3.69 -26.93
C ASN A 692 -17.78 4.06 -28.13
N ARG A 693 -16.73 3.29 -28.43
CA ARG A 693 -15.80 3.56 -29.54
C ARG A 693 -16.50 3.58 -30.89
N ASN A 694 -17.54 2.76 -31.08
CA ASN A 694 -18.28 2.63 -32.34
C ASN A 694 -19.44 3.63 -32.54
N ARG A 695 -19.87 4.36 -31.47
CA ARG A 695 -20.99 5.30 -31.61
C ARG A 695 -20.59 6.69 -32.12
N GLN A 696 -19.32 7.09 -32.04
CA GLN A 696 -18.85 8.39 -32.55
C GLN A 696 -18.58 8.38 -34.07
N THR A 697 -18.43 7.21 -34.69
CA THR A 697 -18.32 7.10 -36.15
C THR A 697 -19.66 6.97 -36.87
N ALA A 698 -20.77 6.74 -36.14
CA ALA A 698 -22.11 6.56 -36.73
C ALA A 698 -22.99 7.82 -36.74
N GLY A 699 -22.47 8.97 -36.29
CA GLY A 699 -23.19 10.25 -36.19
C GLY A 699 -23.02 11.22 -37.36
N GLY A 700 -22.66 10.77 -38.54
CA GLY A 700 -22.50 11.63 -39.70
C GLY A 700 -22.46 10.84 -40.99
N GLN A 701 -23.60 10.43 -41.47
CA GLN A 701 -24.03 10.36 -42.87
C GLN A 701 -25.21 9.40 -43.03
N ASN A 702 -26.35 9.94 -43.45
CA ASN A 702 -27.51 9.18 -43.91
C ASN A 702 -27.20 8.52 -45.25
N GLU A 703 -27.71 7.27 -45.37
CA GLU A 703 -28.09 6.54 -46.59
C GLU A 703 -26.99 6.14 -47.58
N ILE A 704 -26.78 4.83 -47.74
CA ILE A 704 -27.16 3.99 -48.88
C ILE A 704 -26.49 2.60 -48.71
N GLY A 705 -27.32 1.59 -48.73
CA GLY A 705 -27.22 0.22 -49.16
C GLY A 705 -25.96 -0.62 -48.99
N GLY A 706 -26.08 -1.79 -48.31
CA GLY A 706 -25.55 -3.07 -48.87
C GLY A 706 -24.23 -3.56 -48.25
N ASN A 707 -24.34 -4.60 -47.45
CA ASN A 707 -23.45 -5.77 -47.39
C ASN A 707 -21.93 -5.57 -47.56
N ASP A 708 -21.22 -5.17 -46.49
CA ASP A 708 -19.74 -5.37 -46.40
C ASP A 708 -19.14 -5.31 -44.99
N SER A 709 -19.92 -5.67 -43.99
CA SER A 709 -19.46 -5.54 -42.57
C SER A 709 -18.46 -6.63 -42.13
N HIS A 710 -18.32 -7.73 -42.88
CA HIS A 710 -17.36 -8.79 -42.49
C HIS A 710 -15.93 -8.56 -42.97
N HIS A 711 -15.71 -7.71 -43.99
CA HIS A 711 -14.38 -7.48 -44.56
C HIS A 711 -13.60 -6.35 -43.88
N MET A 712 -14.26 -5.41 -43.17
CA MET A 712 -13.59 -4.34 -42.42
C MET A 712 -13.09 -4.77 -41.04
N LEU A 713 -13.76 -5.72 -40.39
CA LEU A 713 -13.34 -6.26 -39.10
C LEU A 713 -12.04 -7.07 -39.20
N SER A 714 -11.83 -7.79 -40.30
CA SER A 714 -10.57 -8.53 -40.50
C SER A 714 -9.38 -7.62 -40.82
N LYS A 715 -9.63 -6.46 -41.42
CA LYS A 715 -8.59 -5.47 -41.77
C LYS A 715 -8.13 -4.70 -40.56
N ALA A 716 -9.03 -4.29 -39.67
CA ALA A 716 -8.71 -3.63 -38.39
C ALA A 716 -7.96 -4.56 -37.43
N GLN A 717 -8.29 -5.85 -37.40
CA GLN A 717 -7.53 -6.84 -36.62
C GLN A 717 -6.14 -7.11 -37.22
N ALA A 718 -6.00 -7.10 -38.54
CA ALA A 718 -4.71 -7.26 -39.20
C ALA A 718 -3.81 -6.01 -39.06
N GLU A 719 -4.39 -4.81 -39.06
CA GLU A 719 -3.67 -3.56 -38.77
C GLU A 719 -3.24 -3.48 -37.31
N ARG A 720 -4.10 -3.87 -36.34
CA ARG A 720 -3.74 -3.98 -34.90
C ARG A 720 -2.62 -4.99 -34.71
N LYS A 721 -2.60 -6.09 -35.41
CA LYS A 721 -1.53 -7.08 -35.33
C LYS A 721 -0.21 -6.57 -35.90
N ARG A 722 -0.25 -5.81 -37.01
CA ARG A 722 0.94 -5.14 -37.58
C ARG A 722 1.46 -4.00 -36.69
N GLU A 723 0.60 -3.17 -36.14
CA GLU A 723 1.00 -2.13 -35.18
C GLU A 723 1.61 -2.71 -33.90
N HIS A 724 1.13 -3.87 -33.47
CA HIS A 724 1.70 -4.58 -32.32
C HIS A 724 3.08 -5.19 -32.62
N GLU A 725 3.33 -5.60 -33.86
CA GLU A 725 4.64 -6.11 -34.31
C GLU A 725 5.64 -4.97 -34.58
N GLU A 726 5.20 -3.82 -35.10
CA GLU A 726 6.07 -2.63 -35.27
C GLU A 726 6.48 -1.99 -33.94
N PHE A 727 5.63 -2.05 -32.92
CA PHE A 727 5.97 -1.57 -31.57
C PHE A 727 7.03 -2.46 -30.87
N ARG A 728 7.10 -3.74 -31.20
CA ARG A 728 8.17 -4.65 -30.77
C ARG A 728 9.55 -4.32 -31.37
N ALA A 729 9.60 -3.56 -32.46
CA ALA A 729 10.82 -3.29 -33.21
C ALA A 729 11.52 -1.95 -32.93
N LYS A 730 10.98 -1.07 -32.06
CA LYS A 730 11.60 0.22 -31.74
C LYS A 730 11.80 0.38 -30.23
N PRO A 731 13.04 0.33 -29.73
CA PRO A 731 13.33 0.68 -28.36
C PRO A 731 13.20 2.20 -28.18
N PHE A 732 12.21 2.64 -27.41
CA PHE A 732 12.00 4.02 -27.03
C PHE A 732 12.72 4.24 -25.69
N TYR A 733 13.98 4.57 -25.72
CA TYR A 733 14.75 5.37 -24.79
C TYR A 733 16.24 5.19 -25.08
N MET A 734 16.84 6.19 -25.67
CA MET A 734 18.16 6.72 -25.36
C MET A 734 18.51 7.87 -26.32
N ARG A 735 18.34 9.08 -25.84
CA ARG A 735 19.15 10.20 -26.34
C ARG A 735 19.64 10.99 -25.12
N GLY A 736 20.90 10.82 -24.85
CA GLY A 736 21.67 11.73 -24.01
C GLY A 736 22.65 11.05 -23.05
N SER A 737 23.76 10.51 -23.54
CA SER A 737 25.13 10.86 -23.12
C SER A 737 26.17 9.90 -23.73
N SER A 738 27.05 10.51 -24.48
CA SER A 738 28.44 10.18 -24.84
C SER A 738 29.05 8.82 -24.48
N GLN A 739 29.46 8.15 -25.56
CA GLN A 739 30.69 7.38 -25.81
C GLN A 739 31.56 6.94 -24.61
N HIS A 740 31.72 5.62 -24.45
CA HIS A 740 33.05 5.02 -24.54
C HIS A 740 32.96 3.54 -24.92
N THR A 741 33.85 3.16 -25.81
CA THR A 741 34.10 1.88 -26.45
C THR A 741 34.67 0.82 -25.50
N GLY A 742 34.29 -0.45 -25.68
CA GLY A 742 35.01 -1.57 -25.08
C GLY A 742 34.29 -2.92 -25.29
N SER A 743 34.78 -3.66 -26.28
CA SER A 743 34.36 -5.00 -26.65
C SER A 743 34.74 -6.04 -25.58
N SER A 744 33.91 -7.05 -25.36
CA SER A 744 34.34 -8.46 -25.47
C SER A 744 33.21 -9.45 -25.21
N LYS A 745 33.27 -10.53 -25.99
CA LYS A 745 32.42 -11.70 -26.07
C LYS A 745 32.54 -12.62 -24.84
N GLY A 746 31.50 -13.41 -24.55
CA GLY A 746 31.69 -14.64 -23.79
C GLY A 746 30.40 -15.29 -23.36
N ALA A 747 29.96 -16.30 -24.12
CA ALA A 747 28.91 -17.24 -23.74
C ALA A 747 29.45 -18.28 -22.73
N GLY A 748 28.59 -18.77 -21.85
CA GLY A 748 28.89 -19.92 -21.01
C GLY A 748 27.71 -20.39 -20.15
N SER A 749 27.07 -21.44 -20.64
CA SER A 749 26.13 -22.26 -19.89
C SER A 749 26.87 -23.11 -18.84
N PHE A 750 26.34 -23.27 -17.64
CA PHE A 750 26.69 -24.41 -16.80
C PHE A 750 25.52 -24.97 -15.98
N ALA A 751 25.43 -26.29 -16.05
CA ALA A 751 24.48 -27.17 -15.37
C ALA A 751 24.96 -27.46 -13.94
N GLY A 752 24.00 -27.91 -13.10
CA GLY A 752 24.18 -28.18 -11.69
C GLY A 752 25.08 -29.37 -11.31
N THR A 753 25.48 -29.38 -10.05
CA THR A 753 25.77 -30.60 -9.29
C THR A 753 25.61 -30.33 -7.79
N GLY A 754 25.05 -31.29 -7.08
CA GLY A 754 24.85 -31.26 -5.64
C GLY A 754 26.13 -31.61 -4.86
N LEU A 755 26.14 -31.24 -3.59
CA LEU A 755 27.16 -31.73 -2.63
C LEU A 755 26.59 -31.98 -1.23
N ARG A 756 27.16 -33.03 -0.64
CA ARG A 756 26.85 -33.70 0.60
C ARG A 756 27.46 -33.00 1.83
N THR A 757 26.89 -33.34 2.96
CA THR A 757 27.20 -32.98 4.34
C THR A 757 28.60 -33.42 4.84
N ALA A 758 29.18 -32.62 5.77
CA ALA A 758 30.03 -33.11 6.86
C ALA A 758 30.01 -32.13 8.04
N GLY A 759 29.84 -32.64 9.24
CA GLY A 759 29.79 -31.89 10.48
C GLY A 759 31.17 -31.78 11.18
N ALA A 760 31.28 -30.90 12.15
CA ALA A 760 32.13 -31.01 13.33
C ALA A 760 31.76 -30.00 14.43
N SER A 761 31.80 -30.50 15.63
CA SER A 761 31.57 -29.90 16.95
C SER A 761 32.76 -29.13 17.49
N ALA A 762 32.49 -28.10 18.33
CA ALA A 762 33.32 -27.81 19.51
C ALA A 762 32.66 -26.80 20.46
N SER A 763 32.79 -27.07 21.72
CA SER A 763 32.29 -26.44 22.96
C SER A 763 33.16 -25.27 23.46
N GLY A 764 32.56 -24.34 24.20
CA GLY A 764 33.32 -23.37 25.00
C GLY A 764 32.41 -22.47 25.87
N GLN A 765 32.44 -22.74 27.19
CA GLN A 765 31.75 -21.96 28.24
C GLN A 765 32.51 -20.68 28.61
N GLY A 766 31.81 -19.62 28.93
CA GLY A 766 32.35 -18.44 29.59
C GLY A 766 31.25 -17.56 30.17
N SER A 767 31.15 -17.51 31.49
CA SER A 767 30.19 -16.70 32.27
C SER A 767 30.70 -15.28 32.50
N VAL A 768 29.83 -14.29 32.40
CA VAL A 768 30.08 -12.90 32.88
C VAL A 768 28.83 -12.32 33.54
N THR A 769 29.05 -11.72 34.67
CA THR A 769 28.09 -11.12 35.66
C THR A 769 27.56 -9.75 35.24
N PHE A 770 26.29 -9.52 35.54
CA PHE A 770 25.55 -8.28 35.24
C PHE A 770 25.65 -7.20 36.34
N GLY A 771 25.85 -5.93 35.93
CA GLY A 771 25.69 -4.72 36.69
C GLY A 771 24.30 -4.08 36.48
N LYS A 772 23.70 -3.58 37.55
CA LYS A 772 22.38 -2.90 37.61
C LYS A 772 22.39 -1.55 36.88
N VAL A 773 21.38 -1.27 36.08
CA VAL A 773 21.10 0.04 35.45
C VAL A 773 19.84 0.64 36.08
N ASP A 774 19.94 1.91 36.40
CA ASP A 774 18.95 2.76 37.07
C ASP A 774 17.92 3.32 36.09
N LEU A 775 16.62 3.24 36.40
CA LEU A 775 15.48 3.52 35.57
C LEU A 775 14.76 4.84 35.95
N SER A 776 15.48 5.94 36.13
CA SER A 776 14.85 7.21 36.56
C SER A 776 14.67 8.30 35.49
N ALA A 777 14.81 8.02 34.17
CA ALA A 777 14.76 9.06 33.15
C ALA A 777 13.80 8.74 31.97
N LEU A 778 12.48 8.63 32.22
CA LEU A 778 11.45 8.75 31.22
C LEU A 778 10.23 9.52 31.72
N LYS A 779 10.34 10.85 31.65
CA LYS A 779 9.18 11.75 31.79
C LYS A 779 8.80 12.26 30.38
N GLY A 780 7.52 12.15 30.08
CA GLY A 780 6.84 13.00 29.10
C GLY A 780 6.07 12.32 27.98
N SER A 781 4.77 12.02 28.20
CA SER A 781 3.74 12.14 27.17
C SER A 781 2.40 12.42 27.87
N ASN A 782 1.75 13.53 27.49
CA ASN A 782 0.45 13.96 27.99
C ASN A 782 -0.65 12.98 27.57
N LEU A 783 -1.16 12.21 28.53
CA LEU A 783 -2.46 11.52 28.43
C LEU A 783 -3.43 12.29 29.34
N GLN A 784 -4.56 12.71 28.77
CA GLN A 784 -5.64 13.35 29.52
C GLN A 784 -6.16 12.38 30.59
N LYS A 785 -6.26 12.85 31.85
CA LYS A 785 -6.87 12.09 32.94
C LYS A 785 -8.35 11.86 32.63
N THR A 786 -8.83 10.64 32.79
CA THR A 786 -10.25 10.30 32.72
C THR A 786 -10.99 11.01 33.83
N ALA A 787 -11.84 12.00 33.54
CA ALA A 787 -12.40 12.90 34.52
C ALA A 787 -13.58 12.28 35.29
N ASP A 788 -14.40 11.40 34.70
CA ASP A 788 -15.56 10.78 35.36
C ASP A 788 -15.62 9.27 35.13
N LEU A 789 -15.83 8.50 36.21
CA LEU A 789 -16.03 7.06 36.18
C LEU A 789 -17.52 6.77 36.42
N ASP A 790 -18.13 5.90 35.66
CA ASP A 790 -19.54 5.49 35.80
C ASP A 790 -19.82 4.62 37.04
N TYR A 791 -18.80 4.39 37.90
CA TYR A 791 -18.88 3.53 39.07
C TYR A 791 -18.08 4.13 40.27
N GLN A 792 -18.47 3.74 41.48
CA GLN A 792 -17.89 4.21 42.75
C GLN A 792 -17.38 3.04 43.61
N GLU A 793 -16.66 3.34 44.69
CA GLU A 793 -16.28 2.34 45.68
C GLU A 793 -17.53 1.69 46.28
N GLY A 794 -17.55 0.36 46.32
CA GLY A 794 -18.68 -0.47 46.68
C GLY A 794 -19.56 -0.97 45.54
N ASP A 795 -19.47 -0.40 44.35
CA ASP A 795 -20.26 -0.81 43.22
C ASP A 795 -19.88 -2.20 42.67
N ARG A 796 -20.86 -2.96 42.22
CA ARG A 796 -20.66 -4.19 41.45
C ARG A 796 -20.32 -3.83 40.02
N VAL A 797 -19.23 -4.41 39.51
CA VAL A 797 -18.75 -4.17 38.15
C VAL A 797 -18.41 -5.47 37.46
N ARG A 798 -18.49 -5.49 36.13
CA ARG A 798 -18.09 -6.61 35.30
C ARG A 798 -16.91 -6.24 34.42
N HIS A 799 -15.88 -7.08 34.46
CA HIS A 799 -14.71 -7.01 33.59
C HIS A 799 -14.73 -8.16 32.58
N ILE A 800 -14.36 -7.86 31.32
CA ILE A 800 -14.43 -8.85 30.22
C ILE A 800 -13.62 -10.11 30.52
N LYS A 801 -12.46 -10.00 31.18
CA LYS A 801 -11.57 -11.13 31.46
C LYS A 801 -11.75 -11.74 32.85
N PHE A 802 -12.12 -10.91 33.85
CA PHE A 802 -12.15 -11.35 35.25
C PHE A 802 -13.57 -11.57 35.80
N GLY A 803 -14.61 -11.33 34.98
CA GLY A 803 -16.00 -11.52 35.39
C GLY A 803 -16.49 -10.44 36.34
N GLU A 804 -17.41 -10.81 37.23
CA GLU A 804 -18.03 -9.91 38.19
C GLU A 804 -17.16 -9.72 39.43
N GLY A 805 -17.23 -8.53 40.00
CA GLY A 805 -16.47 -8.17 41.24
C GLY A 805 -16.98 -6.88 41.81
N THR A 806 -16.49 -6.53 42.97
CA THR A 806 -16.85 -5.32 43.74
C THR A 806 -15.67 -4.35 43.73
N VAL A 807 -15.89 -3.09 43.42
CA VAL A 807 -14.89 -2.03 43.49
C VAL A 807 -14.56 -1.77 44.97
N ARG A 808 -13.32 -2.02 45.37
CA ARG A 808 -12.87 -1.86 46.75
C ARG A 808 -12.21 -0.51 47.00
N LYS A 809 -11.52 0.04 46.00
CA LYS A 809 -10.84 1.32 46.13
C LYS A 809 -10.61 1.99 44.80
N ILE A 810 -10.79 3.31 44.77
CA ILE A 810 -10.41 4.17 43.66
C ILE A 810 -9.40 5.20 44.20
N ALA A 811 -8.21 5.27 43.61
CA ALA A 811 -7.16 6.17 44.00
C ALA A 811 -6.61 6.94 42.78
N ASP A 812 -6.23 8.21 42.98
CA ASP A 812 -5.55 8.98 41.95
C ASP A 812 -4.13 8.48 41.76
N GLY A 813 -3.84 7.90 40.59
CA GLY A 813 -2.51 7.48 40.19
C GLY A 813 -1.77 8.57 39.39
N ALA A 814 -0.46 8.37 39.17
CA ALA A 814 0.39 9.35 38.50
C ALA A 814 -0.02 9.65 37.04
N ARG A 815 -0.72 8.73 36.39
CA ARG A 815 -1.12 8.82 34.96
C ARG A 815 -2.63 8.73 34.76
N ASP A 816 -3.35 7.97 35.58
CA ASP A 816 -4.80 7.73 35.50
C ASP A 816 -5.30 7.27 36.88
N LYS A 817 -6.64 7.23 37.10
CA LYS A 817 -7.21 6.67 38.32
C LYS A 817 -6.92 5.18 38.40
N GLU A 818 -6.45 4.73 39.59
CA GLU A 818 -6.21 3.32 39.87
C GLU A 818 -7.43 2.72 40.57
N VAL A 819 -8.02 1.70 39.98
CA VAL A 819 -9.19 1.00 40.53
C VAL A 819 -8.78 -0.37 41.05
N THR A 820 -9.10 -0.65 42.29
CA THR A 820 -8.92 -1.96 42.90
C THR A 820 -10.27 -2.66 42.96
N VAL A 821 -10.38 -3.79 42.27
CA VAL A 821 -11.61 -4.60 42.19
C VAL A 821 -11.35 -5.98 42.80
N GLU A 822 -12.23 -6.43 43.69
CA GLU A 822 -12.24 -7.79 44.16
C GLU A 822 -13.22 -8.60 43.34
N PHE A 823 -12.69 -9.44 42.44
CA PHE A 823 -13.45 -10.31 41.57
C PHE A 823 -13.83 -11.62 42.27
N ASP A 824 -15.06 -12.05 42.05
CA ASP A 824 -15.63 -13.23 42.75
C ASP A 824 -14.85 -14.54 42.53
N ARG A 825 -14.18 -14.66 41.36
CA ARG A 825 -13.40 -15.86 40.99
C ARG A 825 -11.90 -15.67 40.92
N PHE A 826 -11.43 -14.43 40.86
CA PHE A 826 -10.02 -14.13 40.60
C PHE A 826 -9.34 -13.27 41.71
N GLY A 827 -10.06 -13.00 42.79
CA GLY A 827 -9.54 -12.22 43.90
C GLY A 827 -9.28 -10.76 43.55
N VAL A 828 -8.49 -10.09 44.38
CA VAL A 828 -8.23 -8.65 44.25
C VAL A 828 -7.29 -8.37 43.09
N LYS A 829 -7.69 -7.43 42.21
CA LYS A 829 -6.87 -6.93 41.10
C LYS A 829 -6.86 -5.41 41.08
N LYS A 830 -5.67 -4.82 40.87
CA LYS A 830 -5.46 -3.39 40.71
C LYS A 830 -5.23 -3.07 39.24
N MET A 831 -5.91 -2.09 38.67
CA MET A 831 -5.87 -1.73 37.29
C MET A 831 -6.10 -0.23 37.08
N LEU A 832 -5.63 0.31 35.94
CA LEU A 832 -5.87 1.71 35.58
C LEU A 832 -7.26 1.85 34.92
N ALA A 833 -8.03 2.86 35.32
CA ALA A 833 -9.44 3.05 34.97
C ALA A 833 -9.66 3.11 33.46
N GLY A 834 -8.86 3.86 32.71
CA GLY A 834 -8.98 3.99 31.27
C GLY A 834 -8.72 2.68 30.50
N PHE A 835 -8.01 1.72 31.10
CA PHE A 835 -7.71 0.41 30.49
C PHE A 835 -8.58 -0.73 31.05
N ALA A 836 -9.21 -0.52 32.19
CA ALA A 836 -9.94 -1.56 32.89
C ALA A 836 -11.27 -1.96 32.22
N LYS A 837 -11.85 -1.10 31.37
CA LYS A 837 -13.14 -1.32 30.68
C LYS A 837 -14.20 -1.97 31.59
N LEU A 838 -14.27 -1.50 32.86
CA LEU A 838 -15.25 -1.96 33.82
C LEU A 838 -16.63 -1.39 33.45
N LYS A 839 -17.64 -2.23 33.51
CA LYS A 839 -19.04 -1.82 33.30
C LYS A 839 -19.77 -2.03 34.62
N LYS A 840 -20.46 -1.00 35.13
CA LYS A 840 -21.34 -1.09 36.31
C LYS A 840 -22.48 -2.05 36.01
N LEU A 841 -22.82 -2.91 36.97
CA LEU A 841 -23.90 -3.89 36.91
C LEU A 841 -25.21 -3.34 37.45
#